data_7696d84067b5fa83d5bd69e9ad2bfa9b
#
_entry.id   7696d84067b5fa83d5bd69e9ad2bfa9b
#
_cell.length_a   1.000
_cell.length_b   1.000
_cell.length_c   1.000
_cell.angle_alpha   90.00
_cell.angle_beta   90.00
_cell.angle_gamma   90.00
#
_symmetry.space_group_name_H-M   'P 1'
#
loop_
_entity.id
_entity.type
_entity.pdbx_description
1 polymer ?
#
loop_
_entity_poly.entity_id
_entity_poly.type
_entity_poly.pdbx_seq_one_letter_code
_entity_poly.pdbx_strand_id
1 'polypeptide(L)'
;MRSIRRAFSAVAAIAAFAAALAAEQVRPNILWLSSEDHGPHMGCYGDTYATTPNMDRLAAKSLRYTHAWAAAPVCAPTRTTIISGIFAPSSGGDHMRSLVAYPSGLKMFPQLLSESGYYCTNNSKEDYNLAKPGQVWDVSSAQGHWKNRPAGKPFFAVFNSTKSHESQTVKPGPAAKPIHDPAKARVPAYHPDTPEVRRDWAFYYDSVTAADADAGALLKQLEAEGLADDTIVFYWADHGSGMPRSKRWPSNSGLHVPLLVHIPEKFKDLRPADYQAGGTTDRLVSFVDFAPTMCSLAGIKPPAWMQGHAFLGRFIAPPQPYVYGFRGRMDERYDLVRSVTDGRYVYLRNYLPHLSQGQHVSTQFKTPTTAVWKKLYDEGKANAAQSIFWQTPKAPEELYDLQNDRDEVKNLAASPAHREILGKLRAAEQALVRRTRDLGFVPEGERLTRSQGSTPYDFGHDDSKYPLERVFAAAELASGLKMDAVPALKKLLTDSDSSVRYWGAIGLQMRGAATVAGARGELTAALKDSSPYVRIVAAESLGHFGTDAELKTVLPMLTGMADWSKNDTFVVMAALHAIEALGPKAASIKGALLALPREGPVPDARYASYVPRLLNNLTGAADAPDADEAPAKARRKKKSGE
;
A
#
# COMPACT_ATOMS: atom_id res chain seq x y z
N MET A 1 23.71 -25.77 -66.81
CA MET A 1 22.34 -25.88 -66.28
C MET A 1 22.23 -26.34 -64.82
N ARG A 2 23.16 -27.12 -64.25
CA ARG A 2 23.08 -27.55 -62.83
C ARG A 2 23.47 -26.48 -61.78
N SER A 3 24.30 -25.50 -62.11
CA SER A 3 24.74 -24.41 -61.23
C SER A 3 23.67 -23.32 -61.04
N ILE A 4 22.87 -23.04 -62.05
CA ILE A 4 21.79 -22.02 -62.01
C ILE A 4 20.64 -22.48 -61.10
N ARG A 5 20.30 -23.80 -61.14
CA ARG A 5 19.25 -24.34 -60.24
C ARG A 5 19.59 -24.31 -58.75
N ARG A 6 20.90 -24.47 -58.39
CA ARG A 6 21.36 -24.38 -56.99
C ARG A 6 21.33 -22.95 -56.47
N ALA A 7 21.62 -21.95 -57.29
CA ALA A 7 21.51 -20.54 -56.91
C ALA A 7 20.08 -20.10 -56.63
N PHE A 8 19.13 -20.53 -57.48
CA PHE A 8 17.69 -20.22 -57.28
C PHE A 8 17.10 -20.90 -56.05
N SER A 9 17.53 -22.13 -55.71
CA SER A 9 17.08 -22.81 -54.50
C SER A 9 17.63 -22.16 -53.21
N ALA A 10 18.85 -21.65 -53.24
CA ALA A 10 19.44 -20.94 -52.10
C ALA A 10 18.79 -19.58 -51.82
N VAL A 11 18.47 -18.83 -52.91
CA VAL A 11 17.77 -17.53 -52.78
C VAL A 11 16.33 -17.74 -52.33
N ALA A 12 15.63 -18.78 -52.79
CA ALA A 12 14.27 -19.10 -52.32
C ALA A 12 14.28 -19.57 -50.84
N ALA A 13 15.28 -20.31 -50.39
CA ALA A 13 15.43 -20.72 -49.00
C ALA A 13 15.77 -19.54 -48.08
N ILE A 14 16.60 -18.60 -48.52
CA ILE A 14 16.93 -17.38 -47.77
C ILE A 14 15.72 -16.45 -47.72
N ALA A 15 14.96 -16.33 -48.82
CA ALA A 15 13.72 -15.54 -48.85
C ALA A 15 12.62 -16.17 -47.97
N ALA A 16 12.49 -17.51 -47.95
CA ALA A 16 11.57 -18.22 -47.09
C ALA A 16 11.98 -18.14 -45.61
N PHE A 17 13.28 -18.16 -45.31
CA PHE A 17 13.81 -17.97 -43.96
C PHE A 17 13.70 -16.51 -43.49
N ALA A 18 13.89 -15.53 -44.39
CA ALA A 18 13.64 -14.12 -44.11
C ALA A 18 12.12 -13.82 -43.96
N ALA A 19 11.26 -14.48 -44.73
CA ALA A 19 9.81 -14.39 -44.56
C ALA A 19 9.31 -15.09 -43.28
N ALA A 20 9.96 -16.16 -42.84
CA ALA A 20 9.67 -16.80 -41.56
C ALA A 20 10.16 -15.97 -40.37
N LEU A 21 11.23 -15.18 -40.53
CA LEU A 21 11.71 -14.20 -39.52
C LEU A 21 10.87 -12.91 -39.49
N ALA A 22 10.11 -12.64 -40.55
CA ALA A 22 9.27 -11.45 -40.74
C ALA A 22 7.77 -11.71 -40.52
N ALA A 23 7.37 -12.87 -40.01
CA ALA A 23 6.05 -13.01 -39.43
C ALA A 23 6.03 -12.14 -38.17
N GLU A 24 5.69 -10.88 -38.32
CA GLU A 24 5.49 -9.92 -37.22
C GLU A 24 4.52 -10.57 -36.24
N GLN A 25 5.08 -11.03 -35.15
CA GLN A 25 4.34 -11.83 -34.19
C GLN A 25 3.22 -10.96 -33.64
N VAL A 26 1.99 -11.29 -33.98
CA VAL A 26 0.78 -10.54 -33.59
C VAL A 26 0.81 -10.39 -32.07
N ARG A 27 0.93 -9.14 -31.61
CA ARG A 27 0.96 -8.80 -30.20
C ARG A 27 -0.47 -8.52 -29.70
N PRO A 28 -0.86 -9.02 -28.52
CA PRO A 28 -2.19 -8.78 -27.99
C PRO A 28 -2.37 -7.31 -27.61
N ASN A 29 -3.57 -6.79 -27.74
CA ASN A 29 -3.98 -5.65 -26.95
C ASN A 29 -4.12 -6.09 -25.49
N ILE A 30 -3.89 -5.17 -24.55
CA ILE A 30 -4.02 -5.44 -23.11
C ILE A 30 -4.95 -4.39 -22.52
N LEU A 31 -6.02 -4.85 -21.87
CA LEU A 31 -6.99 -4.01 -21.17
C LEU A 31 -6.96 -4.32 -19.68
N TRP A 32 -6.70 -3.31 -18.87
CA TRP A 32 -6.89 -3.36 -17.43
C TRP A 32 -8.16 -2.62 -17.02
N LEU A 33 -9.05 -3.34 -16.37
CA LEU A 33 -10.23 -2.81 -15.70
C LEU A 33 -9.94 -2.86 -14.19
N SER A 34 -9.66 -1.72 -13.60
CA SER A 34 -9.39 -1.65 -12.17
C SER A 34 -10.53 -0.95 -11.43
N SER A 35 -10.83 -1.46 -10.26
CA SER A 35 -11.69 -0.82 -9.28
C SER A 35 -10.87 -0.40 -8.06
N GLU A 36 -11.45 0.38 -7.15
CA GLU A 36 -10.82 0.80 -5.93
C GLU A 36 -11.42 0.07 -4.72
N ASP A 37 -10.63 -0.03 -3.66
CA ASP A 37 -11.08 -0.31 -2.30
C ASP A 37 -11.99 -1.54 -2.17
N HIS A 38 -11.80 -2.64 -2.90
CA HIS A 38 -12.61 -3.82 -2.65
C HIS A 38 -11.86 -5.14 -2.71
N GLY A 39 -12.21 -6.01 -1.74
CA GLY A 39 -11.75 -7.39 -1.71
C GLY A 39 -12.50 -8.28 -2.71
N PRO A 40 -12.33 -9.61 -2.66
CA PRO A 40 -13.00 -10.54 -3.56
C PRO A 40 -14.50 -10.74 -3.23
N HIS A 41 -15.20 -9.63 -2.94
CA HIS A 41 -16.63 -9.60 -2.62
C HIS A 41 -17.46 -9.58 -3.92
N MET A 42 -17.45 -10.70 -4.64
CA MET A 42 -18.07 -10.87 -5.96
C MET A 42 -18.72 -12.25 -6.06
N GLY A 43 -19.77 -12.37 -6.87
CA GLY A 43 -20.49 -13.64 -7.09
C GLY A 43 -19.55 -14.76 -7.55
N CYS A 44 -18.65 -14.50 -8.49
CA CYS A 44 -17.67 -15.47 -8.98
C CYS A 44 -16.64 -15.93 -7.92
N TYR A 45 -16.48 -15.23 -6.81
CA TYR A 45 -15.69 -15.65 -5.65
C TYR A 45 -16.54 -16.33 -4.56
N GLY A 46 -17.82 -16.61 -4.84
CA GLY A 46 -18.73 -17.32 -3.92
C GLY A 46 -19.46 -16.40 -2.94
N ASP A 47 -19.40 -15.09 -3.11
CA ASP A 47 -20.15 -14.15 -2.28
C ASP A 47 -21.60 -14.01 -2.80
N THR A 48 -22.53 -14.63 -2.07
CA THR A 48 -23.95 -14.67 -2.45
C THR A 48 -24.70 -13.37 -2.15
N TYR A 49 -24.10 -12.44 -1.39
CA TYR A 49 -24.68 -11.13 -1.13
C TYR A 49 -24.27 -10.11 -2.21
N ALA A 50 -23.16 -10.32 -2.89
CA ALA A 50 -22.68 -9.45 -3.95
C ALA A 50 -23.56 -9.49 -5.21
N THR A 51 -23.68 -8.35 -5.90
CA THR A 51 -24.35 -8.23 -7.19
C THR A 51 -23.35 -7.75 -8.24
N THR A 52 -22.66 -8.70 -8.92
CA THR A 52 -21.55 -8.44 -9.85
C THR A 52 -21.72 -9.18 -11.19
N PRO A 53 -22.85 -9.02 -11.91
CA PRO A 53 -23.19 -9.87 -13.06
C PRO A 53 -22.26 -9.69 -14.26
N ASN A 54 -21.57 -8.55 -14.40
CA ASN A 54 -20.64 -8.32 -15.51
C ASN A 54 -19.32 -9.05 -15.27
N MET A 55 -18.80 -8.97 -14.04
CA MET A 55 -17.57 -9.67 -13.67
C MET A 55 -17.79 -11.18 -13.55
N ASP A 56 -18.96 -11.62 -13.12
CA ASP A 56 -19.30 -13.04 -13.11
C ASP A 56 -19.31 -13.61 -14.53
N ARG A 57 -19.81 -12.86 -15.53
CA ARG A 57 -19.70 -13.23 -16.96
C ARG A 57 -18.27 -13.23 -17.47
N LEU A 58 -17.44 -12.27 -17.06
CA LEU A 58 -16.02 -12.24 -17.41
C LEU A 58 -15.30 -13.45 -16.79
N ALA A 59 -15.57 -13.77 -15.53
CA ALA A 59 -14.99 -14.90 -14.82
C ALA A 59 -15.28 -16.23 -15.50
N ALA A 60 -16.47 -16.39 -16.08
CA ALA A 60 -16.87 -17.63 -16.80
C ALA A 60 -15.98 -17.94 -18.03
N LYS A 61 -15.23 -16.95 -18.54
CA LYS A 61 -14.28 -17.12 -19.66
C LYS A 61 -12.83 -16.78 -19.27
N SER A 62 -12.55 -16.53 -18.00
CA SER A 62 -11.24 -16.14 -17.47
C SER A 62 -10.64 -17.21 -16.59
N LEU A 63 -9.33 -17.14 -16.32
CA LEU A 63 -8.71 -17.77 -15.18
C LEU A 63 -8.87 -16.84 -13.97
N ARG A 64 -9.40 -17.37 -12.86
CA ARG A 64 -9.60 -16.65 -11.59
C ARG A 64 -8.50 -17.04 -10.61
N TYR A 65 -7.77 -16.05 -10.11
CA TYR A 65 -6.75 -16.22 -9.08
C TYR A 65 -7.40 -16.15 -7.69
N THR A 66 -7.23 -17.17 -6.88
CA THR A 66 -7.81 -17.23 -5.52
C THR A 66 -6.95 -16.53 -4.48
N HIS A 67 -5.67 -16.26 -4.79
CA HIS A 67 -4.68 -15.66 -3.89
C HIS A 67 -3.90 -14.53 -4.57
N ALA A 68 -4.60 -13.46 -4.93
CA ALA A 68 -3.96 -12.23 -5.41
C ALA A 68 -3.89 -11.20 -4.27
N TRP A 69 -2.69 -10.67 -4.01
CA TRP A 69 -2.44 -9.69 -2.96
C TRP A 69 -1.92 -8.37 -3.51
N ALA A 70 -2.54 -7.28 -3.08
CA ALA A 70 -1.94 -5.96 -3.19
C ALA A 70 -0.67 -5.90 -2.32
N ALA A 71 0.31 -5.09 -2.72
CA ALA A 71 1.52 -4.95 -1.93
C ALA A 71 1.31 -4.04 -0.70
N ALA A 72 0.34 -3.13 -0.75
CA ALA A 72 -0.03 -2.25 0.35
C ALA A 72 -1.55 -2.09 0.45
N PRO A 73 -2.12 -1.90 1.65
CA PRO A 73 -3.57 -1.80 1.85
C PRO A 73 -4.10 -0.37 1.61
N VAL A 74 -3.53 0.37 0.65
CA VAL A 74 -3.92 1.73 0.29
C VAL A 74 -3.41 2.10 -1.11
N CYS A 75 -4.13 2.98 -1.80
CA CYS A 75 -3.97 3.28 -3.23
C CYS A 75 -2.53 3.64 -3.65
N ALA A 76 -1.95 4.73 -3.10
CA ALA A 76 -0.71 5.28 -3.63
C ALA A 76 0.51 4.35 -3.49
N PRO A 77 0.82 3.73 -2.34
CA PRO A 77 1.92 2.78 -2.22
C PRO A 77 1.75 1.53 -3.08
N THR A 78 0.51 1.00 -3.20
CA THR A 78 0.27 -0.17 -4.04
C THR A 78 0.41 0.17 -5.53
N ARG A 79 -0.14 1.31 -6.00
CA ARG A 79 0.00 1.77 -7.39
C ARG A 79 1.45 2.12 -7.73
N THR A 80 2.22 2.59 -6.76
CA THR A 80 3.68 2.77 -6.85
C THR A 80 4.41 1.45 -7.14
N THR A 81 4.05 0.39 -6.41
CA THR A 81 4.60 -0.96 -6.64
C THR A 81 4.23 -1.49 -8.02
N ILE A 82 2.96 -1.33 -8.44
CA ILE A 82 2.47 -1.78 -9.76
C ILE A 82 3.25 -1.11 -10.90
N ILE A 83 3.35 0.23 -10.87
CA ILE A 83 3.90 1.00 -12.01
C ILE A 83 5.41 0.82 -12.17
N SER A 84 6.11 0.58 -11.06
CA SER A 84 7.57 0.45 -11.05
C SER A 84 8.05 -1.00 -11.17
N GLY A 85 7.28 -2.00 -10.72
CA GLY A 85 7.75 -3.37 -10.53
C GLY A 85 8.75 -3.51 -9.37
N ILE A 86 8.79 -2.51 -8.47
CA ILE A 86 9.66 -2.44 -7.29
C ILE A 86 8.77 -2.31 -6.06
N PHE A 87 9.02 -3.06 -5.00
CA PHE A 87 8.33 -2.86 -3.73
C PHE A 87 8.52 -1.42 -3.24
N ALA A 88 7.43 -0.77 -2.86
CA ALA A 88 7.48 0.63 -2.45
C ALA A 88 8.43 0.91 -1.28
N PRO A 89 8.62 0.02 -0.28
CA PRO A 89 9.67 0.19 0.74
C PRO A 89 11.10 0.24 0.17
N SER A 90 11.36 -0.47 -0.93
CA SER A 90 12.68 -0.45 -1.60
C SER A 90 12.94 0.87 -2.34
N SER A 91 11.89 1.45 -2.95
CA SER A 91 11.99 2.71 -3.68
C SER A 91 11.87 3.95 -2.79
N GLY A 92 11.47 3.78 -1.53
CA GLY A 92 11.15 4.88 -0.63
C GLY A 92 9.75 5.47 -0.80
N GLY A 93 8.92 4.89 -1.67
CA GLY A 93 7.55 5.32 -1.94
C GLY A 93 6.48 4.64 -1.08
N ASP A 94 6.83 4.09 0.08
CA ASP A 94 5.97 3.29 0.95
C ASP A 94 5.01 4.12 1.84
N HIS A 95 5.29 5.39 2.02
CA HIS A 95 4.43 6.30 2.78
C HIS A 95 3.41 6.97 1.87
N MET A 96 2.16 7.04 2.30
CA MET A 96 1.07 7.62 1.52
C MET A 96 1.42 9.03 1.05
N ARG A 97 1.42 9.24 -0.28
CA ARG A 97 1.65 10.54 -0.96
C ARG A 97 3.07 11.12 -0.80
N SER A 98 4.08 10.28 -0.54
CA SER A 98 5.46 10.74 -0.25
C SER A 98 6.17 11.42 -1.43
N LEU A 99 5.76 11.23 -2.67
CA LEU A 99 6.32 11.80 -3.91
C LEU A 99 7.86 11.91 -3.88
N VAL A 100 8.52 10.76 -3.89
CA VAL A 100 9.98 10.69 -3.91
C VAL A 100 10.53 10.60 -5.34
N ALA A 101 11.80 10.93 -5.53
CA ALA A 101 12.46 10.80 -6.81
C ALA A 101 12.47 9.34 -7.29
N TYR A 102 12.23 9.12 -8.60
CA TYR A 102 12.28 7.78 -9.20
C TYR A 102 13.72 7.27 -9.25
N PRO A 103 13.96 5.95 -9.08
CA PRO A 103 15.30 5.38 -9.15
C PRO A 103 16.04 5.76 -10.42
N SER A 104 17.31 6.17 -10.28
CA SER A 104 18.11 6.71 -11.38
C SER A 104 18.27 5.71 -12.52
N GLY A 105 17.99 6.15 -13.74
CA GLY A 105 18.17 5.34 -14.95
C GLY A 105 17.14 4.23 -15.15
N LEU A 106 16.18 4.03 -14.23
CA LEU A 106 15.13 3.03 -14.37
C LEU A 106 13.91 3.62 -15.07
N LYS A 107 13.02 2.75 -15.59
CA LYS A 107 11.80 3.11 -16.31
C LYS A 107 10.57 2.53 -15.62
N MET A 108 9.47 3.27 -15.65
CA MET A 108 8.15 2.70 -15.35
C MET A 108 7.72 1.79 -16.49
N PHE A 109 7.04 0.67 -16.20
CA PHE A 109 6.79 -0.36 -17.22
C PHE A 109 6.01 0.13 -18.47
N PRO A 110 5.08 1.13 -18.41
CA PRO A 110 4.43 1.60 -19.63
C PRO A 110 5.42 2.25 -20.62
N GLN A 111 6.52 2.84 -20.13
CA GLN A 111 7.59 3.35 -21.02
C GLN A 111 8.24 2.22 -21.82
N LEU A 112 8.47 1.06 -21.18
CA LEU A 112 9.01 -0.14 -21.86
C LEU A 112 8.03 -0.66 -22.94
N LEU A 113 6.72 -0.65 -22.63
CA LEU A 113 5.68 -1.04 -23.59
C LEU A 113 5.62 -0.06 -24.76
N SER A 114 5.62 1.26 -24.50
CA SER A 114 5.62 2.30 -25.55
C SER A 114 6.84 2.19 -26.47
N GLU A 115 8.02 1.96 -25.90
CA GLU A 115 9.26 1.72 -26.67
C GLU A 115 9.18 0.46 -27.53
N SER A 116 8.40 -0.55 -27.11
CA SER A 116 8.14 -1.74 -27.92
C SER A 116 7.03 -1.57 -28.93
N GLY A 117 6.41 -0.37 -29.03
CA GLY A 117 5.42 -0.02 -30.03
C GLY A 117 3.96 -0.07 -29.57
N TYR A 118 3.67 -0.28 -28.28
CA TYR A 118 2.33 -0.14 -27.74
C TYR A 118 1.89 1.31 -27.65
N TYR A 119 0.58 1.56 -27.78
CA TYR A 119 -0.06 2.80 -27.38
C TYR A 119 -0.60 2.65 -25.96
N CYS A 120 -0.04 3.40 -25.00
CA CYS A 120 -0.28 3.23 -23.58
C CYS A 120 -1.17 4.35 -23.03
N THR A 121 -2.36 4.02 -22.48
CA THR A 121 -3.29 5.00 -21.93
C THR A 121 -3.75 4.65 -20.53
N ASN A 122 -3.98 5.69 -19.69
CA ASN A 122 -4.51 5.58 -18.35
C ASN A 122 -5.71 6.51 -18.16
N ASN A 123 -6.86 5.96 -17.82
CA ASN A 123 -8.11 6.69 -17.56
C ASN A 123 -8.57 6.45 -16.12
N SER A 124 -8.26 7.34 -15.18
CA SER A 124 -7.32 8.48 -15.27
C SER A 124 -6.56 8.63 -13.94
N LYS A 125 -6.49 7.54 -13.13
CA LYS A 125 -5.86 7.57 -11.81
C LYS A 125 -4.41 7.08 -11.86
N GLU A 126 -3.46 7.96 -11.57
CA GLU A 126 -2.04 7.61 -11.38
C GLU A 126 -1.75 7.30 -9.91
N ASP A 127 -1.88 8.29 -9.05
CA ASP A 127 -1.69 8.22 -7.59
C ASP A 127 -0.34 7.60 -7.18
N TYR A 128 0.72 7.88 -7.95
CA TYR A 128 2.05 7.37 -7.63
C TYR A 128 2.73 8.19 -6.54
N ASN A 129 3.48 7.50 -5.66
CA ASN A 129 4.37 8.13 -4.68
C ASN A 129 5.78 8.39 -5.24
N LEU A 130 5.96 8.21 -6.53
CA LEU A 130 7.21 8.39 -7.26
C LEU A 130 7.04 9.50 -8.31
N ALA A 131 7.99 10.41 -8.40
CA ALA A 131 8.07 11.37 -9.49
C ALA A 131 8.25 10.62 -10.82
N LYS A 132 7.51 11.01 -11.85
CA LYS A 132 7.59 10.32 -13.16
C LYS A 132 8.92 10.58 -13.85
N PRO A 133 9.63 9.55 -14.36
CA PRO A 133 10.87 9.72 -15.11
C PRO A 133 10.57 10.09 -16.58
N GLY A 134 10.01 11.27 -16.81
CA GLY A 134 9.57 11.72 -18.13
C GLY A 134 8.15 11.28 -18.49
N GLN A 135 7.87 11.12 -19.78
CA GLN A 135 6.55 10.69 -20.27
C GLN A 135 6.37 9.18 -20.03
N VAL A 136 5.41 8.82 -19.19
CA VAL A 136 5.09 7.43 -18.82
C VAL A 136 3.96 6.86 -19.69
N TRP A 137 2.97 7.68 -20.03
CA TRP A 137 1.79 7.33 -20.80
C TRP A 137 1.71 8.19 -22.05
N ASP A 138 1.20 7.65 -23.17
CA ASP A 138 0.83 8.47 -24.33
C ASP A 138 -0.29 9.45 -23.92
N VAL A 139 -1.30 8.96 -23.17
CA VAL A 139 -2.36 9.80 -22.58
C VAL A 139 -2.71 9.28 -21.20
N SER A 140 -2.66 10.17 -20.19
CA SER A 140 -3.14 9.88 -18.83
C SER A 140 -4.13 10.96 -18.40
N SER A 141 -5.41 10.74 -18.68
CA SER A 141 -6.52 11.65 -18.39
C SER A 141 -7.86 10.96 -18.62
N ALA A 142 -8.97 11.65 -18.35
CA ALA A 142 -10.32 11.15 -18.69
C ALA A 142 -10.52 10.88 -20.19
N GLN A 143 -9.65 11.40 -21.06
CA GLN A 143 -9.64 11.15 -22.50
C GLN A 143 -8.76 9.95 -22.89
N GLY A 144 -8.01 9.37 -21.95
CA GLY A 144 -7.19 8.17 -22.18
C GLY A 144 -8.07 7.01 -22.63
N HIS A 145 -7.90 6.54 -23.88
CA HIS A 145 -8.77 5.52 -24.46
C HIS A 145 -8.07 4.79 -25.61
N TRP A 146 -8.26 3.47 -25.73
CA TRP A 146 -7.70 2.67 -26.82
C TRP A 146 -8.14 3.12 -28.23
N LYS A 147 -9.31 3.80 -28.34
CA LYS A 147 -9.83 4.33 -29.61
C LYS A 147 -8.92 5.36 -30.26
N ASN A 148 -8.13 6.06 -29.45
CA ASN A 148 -7.25 7.13 -29.91
C ASN A 148 -5.89 6.61 -30.41
N ARG A 149 -5.70 5.27 -30.42
CA ARG A 149 -4.45 4.67 -30.89
C ARG A 149 -4.22 4.90 -32.40
N PRO A 150 -2.97 5.11 -32.80
CA PRO A 150 -2.62 5.04 -34.22
C PRO A 150 -3.02 3.69 -34.85
N ALA A 151 -3.45 3.72 -36.11
CA ALA A 151 -3.85 2.52 -36.83
C ALA A 151 -2.73 1.44 -36.80
N GLY A 152 -3.11 0.20 -36.58
CA GLY A 152 -2.19 -0.96 -36.55
C GLY A 152 -1.38 -1.11 -35.25
N LYS A 153 -1.36 -0.13 -34.34
CA LYS A 153 -0.66 -0.29 -33.06
C LYS A 153 -1.47 -1.11 -32.05
N PRO A 154 -0.86 -2.08 -31.35
CA PRO A 154 -1.47 -2.68 -30.17
C PRO A 154 -1.59 -1.63 -29.04
N PHE A 155 -2.56 -1.79 -28.16
CA PHE A 155 -2.73 -0.88 -27.02
C PHE A 155 -2.51 -1.59 -25.67
N PHE A 156 -2.05 -0.82 -24.70
CA PHE A 156 -2.19 -1.08 -23.28
C PHE A 156 -3.08 0.03 -22.70
N ALA A 157 -4.29 -0.31 -22.30
CA ALA A 157 -5.26 0.66 -21.78
C ALA A 157 -5.70 0.30 -20.36
N VAL A 158 -5.66 1.28 -19.46
CA VAL A 158 -6.10 1.15 -18.08
C VAL A 158 -7.33 2.03 -17.85
N PHE A 159 -8.38 1.46 -17.27
CA PHE A 159 -9.56 2.18 -16.80
C PHE A 159 -9.73 1.94 -15.30
N ASN A 160 -9.78 3.04 -14.54
CA ASN A 160 -9.86 3.00 -13.10
C ASN A 160 -11.25 3.48 -12.64
N SER A 161 -12.13 2.58 -12.20
CA SER A 161 -13.40 2.96 -11.58
C SER A 161 -13.16 3.42 -10.15
N THR A 162 -13.59 4.63 -9.83
CA THR A 162 -13.56 5.20 -8.47
C THR A 162 -14.88 5.00 -7.72
N LYS A 163 -15.80 4.21 -8.28
CA LYS A 163 -17.13 3.98 -7.72
C LYS A 163 -17.11 3.22 -6.39
N SER A 164 -16.11 2.38 -6.18
CA SER A 164 -15.95 1.58 -4.95
C SER A 164 -15.01 2.20 -3.91
N HIS A 165 -14.47 3.41 -4.16
CA HIS A 165 -13.61 4.11 -3.20
C HIS A 165 -14.34 4.37 -1.86
N GLU A 166 -13.62 4.32 -0.72
CA GLU A 166 -14.19 4.47 0.64
C GLU A 166 -15.09 5.70 0.81
N SER A 167 -14.81 6.79 0.11
CA SER A 167 -15.64 7.99 0.14
C SER A 167 -17.08 7.77 -0.35
N GLN A 168 -17.34 6.74 -1.14
CA GLN A 168 -18.69 6.43 -1.62
C GLN A 168 -19.56 5.84 -0.50
N THR A 169 -18.98 5.15 0.48
CA THR A 169 -19.69 4.64 1.66
C THR A 169 -20.18 5.78 2.57
N VAL A 170 -19.45 6.90 2.61
CA VAL A 170 -19.78 8.08 3.44
C VAL A 170 -20.71 9.06 2.73
N LYS A 171 -20.57 9.25 1.42
CA LYS A 171 -21.33 10.22 0.60
C LYS A 171 -22.85 10.13 0.69
N PRO A 172 -23.48 8.94 0.80
CA PRO A 172 -24.95 8.85 0.82
C PRO A 172 -25.62 9.58 1.98
N GLY A 173 -24.86 9.89 3.05
CA GLY A 173 -25.38 10.56 4.24
C GLY A 173 -26.35 9.67 5.07
N PRO A 174 -26.76 10.13 6.26
CA PRO A 174 -27.46 9.29 7.23
C PRO A 174 -28.89 8.88 6.80
N ALA A 175 -29.55 9.66 5.95
CA ALA A 175 -30.91 9.39 5.49
C ALA A 175 -31.01 8.48 4.25
N ALA A 176 -29.89 8.24 3.55
CA ALA A 176 -29.89 7.40 2.35
C ALA A 176 -30.08 5.91 2.71
N LYS A 177 -30.71 5.17 1.80
CA LYS A 177 -30.91 3.72 1.92
C LYS A 177 -30.06 2.99 0.89
N PRO A 178 -29.31 1.95 1.30
CA PRO A 178 -28.59 1.11 0.35
C PRO A 178 -29.54 0.26 -0.51
N ILE A 179 -29.08 -0.16 -1.68
CA ILE A 179 -29.78 -1.10 -2.57
C ILE A 179 -29.72 -2.50 -1.96
N HIS A 180 -28.56 -2.91 -1.45
CA HIS A 180 -28.39 -4.16 -0.71
C HIS A 180 -29.07 -4.06 0.66
N ASP A 181 -29.78 -5.10 1.08
CA ASP A 181 -30.45 -5.16 2.37
C ASP A 181 -29.45 -5.25 3.53
N PRO A 182 -29.31 -4.23 4.40
CA PRO A 182 -28.36 -4.26 5.52
C PRO A 182 -28.57 -5.44 6.48
N ALA A 183 -29.80 -5.96 6.61
CA ALA A 183 -30.08 -7.09 7.49
C ALA A 183 -29.39 -8.37 7.04
N LYS A 184 -29.08 -8.49 5.74
CA LYS A 184 -28.38 -9.64 5.14
C LYS A 184 -26.86 -9.45 5.04
N ALA A 185 -26.35 -8.24 5.33
CA ALA A 185 -24.94 -7.98 5.28
C ALA A 185 -24.18 -8.83 6.30
N ARG A 186 -23.13 -9.54 5.86
CA ARG A 186 -22.23 -10.21 6.77
C ARG A 186 -21.35 -9.16 7.46
N VAL A 187 -21.39 -9.15 8.79
CA VAL A 187 -20.48 -8.33 9.60
C VAL A 187 -19.30 -9.21 10.02
N PRO A 188 -18.05 -8.85 9.67
CA PRO A 188 -16.86 -9.56 10.15
C PRO A 188 -16.78 -9.54 11.68
N ALA A 189 -16.20 -10.60 12.28
CA ALA A 189 -16.13 -10.75 13.74
C ALA A 189 -15.39 -9.61 14.48
N TYR A 190 -14.52 -8.90 13.79
CA TYR A 190 -13.81 -7.74 14.34
C TYR A 190 -14.65 -6.45 14.38
N HIS A 191 -15.75 -6.35 13.63
CA HIS A 191 -16.67 -5.21 13.72
C HIS A 191 -17.81 -5.50 14.70
N PRO A 192 -18.33 -4.47 15.40
CA PRO A 192 -19.56 -4.63 16.16
C PRO A 192 -20.74 -4.77 15.21
N ASP A 193 -21.66 -5.67 15.55
CA ASP A 193 -22.87 -5.88 14.77
C ASP A 193 -23.94 -4.87 15.19
N THR A 194 -23.93 -3.69 14.53
CA THR A 194 -24.90 -2.60 14.76
C THR A 194 -25.56 -2.19 13.45
N PRO A 195 -26.71 -1.48 13.51
CA PRO A 195 -27.38 -0.98 12.29
C PRO A 195 -26.46 -0.12 11.41
N GLU A 196 -25.60 0.72 12.00
CA GLU A 196 -24.66 1.59 11.28
C GLU A 196 -23.63 0.76 10.52
N VAL A 197 -23.05 -0.25 11.16
CA VAL A 197 -22.06 -1.13 10.55
C VAL A 197 -22.66 -1.94 9.42
N ARG A 198 -23.84 -2.52 9.62
CA ARG A 198 -24.56 -3.26 8.56
C ARG A 198 -24.90 -2.37 7.38
N ARG A 199 -25.32 -1.12 7.64
CA ARG A 199 -25.61 -0.12 6.61
C ARG A 199 -24.37 0.25 5.81
N ASP A 200 -23.23 0.48 6.45
CA ASP A 200 -21.98 0.83 5.78
C ASP A 200 -21.50 -0.34 4.90
N TRP A 201 -21.62 -1.58 5.38
CA TRP A 201 -21.35 -2.77 4.56
C TRP A 201 -22.29 -2.86 3.36
N ALA A 202 -23.58 -2.57 3.51
CA ALA A 202 -24.50 -2.57 2.38
C ALA A 202 -24.13 -1.52 1.33
N PHE A 203 -23.76 -0.29 1.71
CA PHE A 203 -23.26 0.73 0.79
C PHE A 203 -21.94 0.36 0.14
N TYR A 204 -21.07 -0.35 0.86
CA TYR A 204 -19.86 -0.90 0.26
C TYR A 204 -20.21 -1.86 -0.90
N TYR A 205 -21.16 -2.77 -0.74
CA TYR A 205 -21.60 -3.67 -1.81
C TYR A 205 -22.31 -2.92 -2.95
N ASP A 206 -23.09 -1.89 -2.67
CA ASP A 206 -23.67 -1.02 -3.70
C ASP A 206 -22.57 -0.38 -4.57
N SER A 207 -21.49 0.06 -3.93
CA SER A 207 -20.37 0.68 -4.63
C SER A 207 -19.57 -0.33 -5.48
N VAL A 208 -19.44 -1.58 -5.04
CA VAL A 208 -18.86 -2.68 -5.84
C VAL A 208 -19.75 -2.99 -7.06
N THR A 209 -21.08 -3.03 -6.88
CA THR A 209 -22.05 -3.18 -8.00
C THR A 209 -21.92 -2.05 -9.03
N ALA A 210 -21.70 -0.81 -8.56
CA ALA A 210 -21.49 0.31 -9.48
C ALA A 210 -20.17 0.20 -10.25
N ALA A 211 -19.10 -0.30 -9.64
CA ALA A 211 -17.83 -0.58 -10.31
C ALA A 211 -17.95 -1.74 -11.31
N ASP A 212 -18.72 -2.78 -11.00
CA ASP A 212 -19.07 -3.87 -11.93
C ASP A 212 -19.78 -3.35 -13.19
N ALA A 213 -20.70 -2.41 -13.03
CA ALA A 213 -21.41 -1.80 -14.16
C ALA A 213 -20.47 -0.98 -15.07
N ASP A 214 -19.54 -0.20 -14.49
CA ASP A 214 -18.52 0.54 -15.26
C ASP A 214 -17.67 -0.42 -16.10
N ALA A 215 -17.16 -1.49 -15.50
CA ALA A 215 -16.36 -2.49 -16.18
C ALA A 215 -17.17 -3.23 -17.28
N GLY A 216 -18.44 -3.56 -17.00
CA GLY A 216 -19.35 -4.16 -17.97
C GLY A 216 -19.62 -3.30 -19.19
N ALA A 217 -19.72 -1.97 -19.02
CA ALA A 217 -19.87 -1.03 -20.12
C ALA A 217 -18.66 -1.02 -21.06
N LEU A 218 -17.43 -1.05 -20.49
CA LEU A 218 -16.19 -1.09 -21.26
C LEU A 218 -16.01 -2.42 -22.02
N LEU A 219 -16.39 -3.55 -21.41
CA LEU A 219 -16.36 -4.86 -22.07
C LEU A 219 -17.32 -4.91 -23.26
N LYS A 220 -18.56 -4.40 -23.11
CA LYS A 220 -19.52 -4.30 -24.23
C LYS A 220 -18.99 -3.42 -25.36
N GLN A 221 -18.31 -2.32 -25.03
CA GLN A 221 -17.70 -1.45 -26.01
C GLN A 221 -16.56 -2.16 -26.76
N LEU A 222 -15.69 -2.90 -26.06
CA LEU A 222 -14.61 -3.69 -26.66
C LEU A 222 -15.16 -4.74 -27.64
N GLU A 223 -16.25 -5.43 -27.26
CA GLU A 223 -16.94 -6.42 -28.10
C GLU A 223 -17.57 -5.76 -29.31
N ALA A 224 -18.28 -4.64 -29.17
CA ALA A 224 -18.92 -3.90 -30.24
C ALA A 224 -17.92 -3.37 -31.29
N GLU A 225 -16.67 -3.14 -30.91
CA GLU A 225 -15.59 -2.71 -31.79
C GLU A 225 -14.82 -3.87 -32.43
N GLY A 226 -15.23 -5.13 -32.16
CA GLY A 226 -14.60 -6.33 -32.74
C GLY A 226 -13.18 -6.58 -32.17
N LEU A 227 -12.84 -6.04 -31.02
CA LEU A 227 -11.50 -6.13 -30.43
C LEU A 227 -11.38 -7.20 -29.36
N ALA A 228 -12.47 -7.89 -28.99
CA ALA A 228 -12.48 -8.84 -27.88
C ALA A 228 -11.50 -10.00 -28.09
N ASP A 229 -11.44 -10.58 -29.32
CA ASP A 229 -10.55 -11.71 -29.63
C ASP A 229 -9.08 -11.30 -29.79
N ASP A 230 -8.80 -9.99 -29.84
CA ASP A 230 -7.47 -9.43 -29.96
C ASP A 230 -6.96 -8.84 -28.62
N THR A 231 -7.74 -8.95 -27.53
CA THR A 231 -7.46 -8.26 -26.28
C THR A 231 -7.40 -9.21 -25.08
N ILE A 232 -6.26 -9.21 -24.37
CA ILE A 232 -6.14 -9.81 -23.04
C ILE A 232 -6.75 -8.85 -22.03
N VAL A 233 -7.70 -9.33 -21.21
CA VAL A 233 -8.43 -8.51 -20.24
C VAL A 233 -8.07 -8.92 -18.82
N PHE A 234 -7.69 -7.95 -18.00
CA PHE A 234 -7.52 -8.09 -16.56
C PHE A 234 -8.62 -7.31 -15.86
N TYR A 235 -9.21 -7.91 -14.82
CA TYR A 235 -9.99 -7.22 -13.82
C TYR A 235 -9.35 -7.40 -12.46
N TRP A 236 -9.17 -6.32 -11.70
CA TRP A 236 -8.54 -6.33 -10.38
C TRP A 236 -8.95 -5.10 -9.57
N ALA A 237 -8.84 -5.16 -8.22
CA ALA A 237 -8.98 -4.01 -7.34
C ALA A 237 -7.60 -3.59 -6.81
N ASP A 238 -7.39 -2.30 -6.49
CA ASP A 238 -6.07 -1.81 -6.11
C ASP A 238 -5.63 -2.27 -4.71
N HIS A 239 -6.54 -2.52 -3.80
CA HIS A 239 -6.33 -3.17 -2.50
C HIS A 239 -7.67 -3.69 -1.96
N GLY A 240 -7.66 -4.29 -0.76
CA GLY A 240 -8.86 -4.83 -0.13
C GLY A 240 -9.92 -3.78 0.21
N SER A 241 -10.97 -4.17 0.94
CA SER A 241 -12.15 -3.32 1.12
C SER A 241 -11.84 -1.97 1.77
N GLY A 242 -12.61 -0.92 1.40
CA GLY A 242 -12.54 0.42 1.99
C GLY A 242 -13.02 0.51 3.44
N MET A 243 -13.51 -0.60 3.99
CA MET A 243 -14.00 -0.66 5.36
C MET A 243 -12.87 -0.55 6.40
N PRO A 244 -13.14 -0.02 7.60
CA PRO A 244 -12.15 0.08 8.69
C PRO A 244 -11.47 -1.25 8.99
N ARG A 245 -10.20 -1.24 9.39
CA ARG A 245 -9.28 -2.37 9.55
C ARG A 245 -8.82 -3.02 8.23
N SER A 246 -9.62 -3.05 7.18
CA SER A 246 -9.18 -3.55 5.87
C SER A 246 -8.29 -2.52 5.21
N LYS A 247 -8.83 -1.36 4.81
CA LYS A 247 -8.01 -0.26 4.28
C LYS A 247 -7.02 0.21 5.34
N ARG A 248 -5.79 0.49 4.94
CA ARG A 248 -4.66 0.95 5.77
C ARG A 248 -4.03 -0.13 6.67
N TRP A 249 -4.53 -1.37 6.68
CA TRP A 249 -3.94 -2.44 7.48
C TRP A 249 -3.54 -3.64 6.61
N PRO A 250 -2.29 -4.18 6.70
CA PRO A 250 -1.80 -5.21 5.79
C PRO A 250 -2.17 -6.63 6.25
N SER A 251 -3.42 -6.80 6.70
CA SER A 251 -4.08 -8.08 6.92
C SER A 251 -4.60 -8.66 5.59
N ASN A 252 -5.06 -9.89 5.58
CA ASN A 252 -5.67 -10.47 4.38
C ASN A 252 -6.84 -9.63 3.88
N SER A 253 -7.70 -9.12 4.76
CA SER A 253 -8.84 -8.27 4.37
C SER A 253 -8.42 -6.95 3.71
N GLY A 254 -7.22 -6.45 3.98
CA GLY A 254 -6.67 -5.24 3.38
C GLY A 254 -5.87 -5.48 2.10
N LEU A 255 -5.40 -6.70 1.87
CA LEU A 255 -4.50 -7.01 0.76
C LEU A 255 -5.09 -7.97 -0.27
N HIS A 256 -6.01 -8.87 0.12
CA HIS A 256 -6.62 -9.82 -0.79
C HIS A 256 -7.62 -9.13 -1.72
N VAL A 257 -7.36 -9.27 -3.02
CA VAL A 257 -8.12 -8.62 -4.10
C VAL A 257 -8.63 -9.63 -5.12
N PRO A 258 -9.70 -9.33 -5.86
CA PRO A 258 -10.06 -10.12 -7.03
C PRO A 258 -9.00 -9.95 -8.12
N LEU A 259 -8.74 -11.03 -8.86
CA LEU A 259 -7.94 -11.01 -10.07
C LEU A 259 -8.51 -12.01 -11.07
N LEU A 260 -9.06 -11.49 -12.16
CA LEU A 260 -9.57 -12.25 -13.30
C LEU A 260 -8.69 -11.95 -14.52
N VAL A 261 -8.26 -12.99 -15.24
CA VAL A 261 -7.49 -12.81 -16.47
C VAL A 261 -8.11 -13.61 -17.60
N HIS A 262 -8.63 -12.91 -18.62
CA HIS A 262 -9.09 -13.50 -19.86
C HIS A 262 -7.99 -13.40 -20.93
N ILE A 263 -7.58 -14.54 -21.48
CA ILE A 263 -6.65 -14.62 -22.61
C ILE A 263 -7.40 -15.29 -23.75
N PRO A 264 -7.67 -14.58 -24.88
CA PRO A 264 -8.33 -15.15 -26.05
C PRO A 264 -7.58 -16.36 -26.62
N GLU A 265 -8.28 -17.24 -27.33
CA GLU A 265 -7.69 -18.43 -27.95
C GLU A 265 -6.55 -18.11 -28.91
N LYS A 266 -6.65 -16.99 -29.62
CA LYS A 266 -5.60 -16.46 -30.51
C LYS A 266 -4.23 -16.31 -29.81
N PHE A 267 -4.22 -16.10 -28.49
CA PHE A 267 -3.01 -15.90 -27.68
C PHE A 267 -2.80 -17.01 -26.66
N LYS A 268 -3.29 -18.22 -26.92
CA LYS A 268 -3.16 -19.37 -25.99
C LYS A 268 -1.72 -19.67 -25.58
N ASP A 269 -0.75 -19.38 -26.44
CA ASP A 269 0.68 -19.58 -26.15
C ASP A 269 1.23 -18.64 -25.07
N LEU A 270 0.46 -17.60 -24.66
CA LEU A 270 0.77 -16.70 -23.56
C LEU A 270 0.11 -17.12 -22.23
N ARG A 271 -0.72 -18.18 -22.25
CA ARG A 271 -1.40 -18.73 -21.09
C ARG A 271 -0.42 -19.50 -20.19
N PRO A 272 -0.59 -19.49 -18.86
CA PRO A 272 0.12 -20.43 -18.00
C PRO A 272 -0.42 -21.85 -18.21
N ALA A 273 0.36 -22.85 -17.83
CA ALA A 273 0.05 -24.25 -18.11
C ALA A 273 -1.28 -24.73 -17.46
N ASP A 274 -1.66 -24.13 -16.34
CA ASP A 274 -2.91 -24.40 -15.61
C ASP A 274 -4.10 -23.54 -16.06
N TYR A 275 -3.97 -22.78 -17.17
CA TYR A 275 -5.05 -21.94 -17.65
C TYR A 275 -6.24 -22.75 -18.13
N GLN A 276 -7.37 -22.55 -17.48
CA GLN A 276 -8.67 -23.06 -17.88
C GLN A 276 -9.69 -21.91 -17.87
N ALA A 277 -10.37 -21.68 -18.99
CA ALA A 277 -11.43 -20.68 -19.04
C ALA A 277 -12.57 -21.06 -18.07
N GLY A 278 -12.96 -20.11 -17.21
CA GLY A 278 -13.91 -20.35 -16.11
C GLY A 278 -13.32 -21.10 -14.92
N GLY A 279 -12.05 -21.53 -15.00
CA GLY A 279 -11.34 -22.22 -13.93
C GLY A 279 -10.75 -21.28 -12.87
N THR A 280 -10.07 -21.91 -11.91
CA THR A 280 -9.37 -21.24 -10.81
C THR A 280 -7.94 -21.74 -10.70
N THR A 281 -7.06 -20.87 -10.18
CA THR A 281 -5.71 -21.23 -9.77
C THR A 281 -5.44 -20.69 -8.37
N ASP A 282 -4.71 -21.44 -7.58
CA ASP A 282 -4.22 -21.06 -6.24
C ASP A 282 -2.83 -20.43 -6.28
N ARG A 283 -2.29 -20.20 -7.49
CA ARG A 283 -1.02 -19.49 -7.66
C ARG A 283 -1.06 -18.16 -6.94
N LEU A 284 -0.09 -17.95 -6.05
CA LEU A 284 0.10 -16.69 -5.37
C LEU A 284 0.58 -15.62 -6.37
N VAL A 285 -0.10 -14.48 -6.39
CA VAL A 285 0.25 -13.32 -7.22
C VAL A 285 0.31 -12.07 -6.35
N SER A 286 1.40 -11.32 -6.46
CA SER A 286 1.56 -10.01 -5.85
C SER A 286 1.52 -8.90 -6.91
N PHE A 287 1.14 -7.70 -6.53
CA PHE A 287 1.12 -6.57 -7.46
C PHE A 287 2.49 -6.13 -7.97
N VAL A 288 3.56 -6.49 -7.29
CA VAL A 288 4.92 -6.32 -7.82
C VAL A 288 5.16 -7.16 -9.08
N ASP A 289 4.35 -8.22 -9.29
CA ASP A 289 4.42 -9.15 -10.42
C ASP A 289 3.75 -8.58 -11.69
N PHE A 290 2.97 -7.50 -11.57
CA PHE A 290 2.21 -6.94 -12.70
C PHE A 290 3.14 -6.35 -13.77
N ALA A 291 4.11 -5.51 -13.38
CA ALA A 291 5.04 -4.91 -14.32
C ALA A 291 5.85 -5.94 -15.13
N PRO A 292 6.52 -6.94 -14.51
CA PRO A 292 7.21 -7.98 -15.28
C PRO A 292 6.25 -8.84 -16.11
N THR A 293 4.99 -9.03 -15.68
CA THR A 293 3.98 -9.75 -16.46
C THR A 293 3.57 -8.97 -17.72
N MET A 294 3.40 -7.65 -17.62
CA MET A 294 3.11 -6.82 -18.80
C MET A 294 4.26 -6.84 -19.80
N CYS A 295 5.50 -6.75 -19.33
CA CYS A 295 6.68 -6.95 -20.18
C CYS A 295 6.64 -8.32 -20.88
N SER A 296 6.36 -9.39 -20.12
CA SER A 296 6.30 -10.77 -20.64
C SER A 296 5.22 -10.95 -21.70
N LEU A 297 4.02 -10.38 -21.52
CA LEU A 297 2.93 -10.42 -22.49
C LEU A 297 3.27 -9.62 -23.76
N ALA A 298 3.98 -8.51 -23.62
CA ALA A 298 4.46 -7.71 -24.75
C ALA A 298 5.67 -8.32 -25.47
N GLY A 299 6.19 -9.46 -25.02
CA GLY A 299 7.38 -10.11 -25.57
C GLY A 299 8.70 -9.46 -25.13
N ILE A 300 8.68 -8.62 -24.12
CA ILE A 300 9.85 -7.97 -23.51
C ILE A 300 10.34 -8.83 -22.35
N LYS A 301 11.63 -9.18 -22.34
CA LYS A 301 12.22 -9.83 -21.17
C LYS A 301 12.17 -8.85 -19.98
N PRO A 302 11.54 -9.22 -18.85
CA PRO A 302 11.49 -8.34 -17.69
C PRO A 302 12.90 -7.90 -17.26
N PRO A 303 13.13 -6.59 -17.06
CA PRO A 303 14.41 -6.09 -16.57
C PRO A 303 14.81 -6.68 -15.21
N ALA A 304 16.09 -6.93 -15.00
CA ALA A 304 16.59 -7.56 -13.78
C ALA A 304 16.38 -6.75 -12.48
N TRP A 305 16.14 -5.45 -12.60
CA TRP A 305 15.83 -4.57 -11.47
C TRP A 305 14.38 -4.69 -10.97
N MET A 306 13.47 -5.27 -11.77
CA MET A 306 12.11 -5.57 -11.31
C MET A 306 12.17 -6.67 -10.24
N GLN A 307 11.48 -6.43 -9.12
CA GLN A 307 11.52 -7.31 -7.95
C GLN A 307 10.42 -8.38 -7.97
N GLY A 308 9.45 -8.25 -8.87
CA GLY A 308 8.37 -9.21 -9.09
C GLY A 308 8.72 -10.28 -10.12
N HIS A 309 7.78 -11.22 -10.33
CA HIS A 309 7.91 -12.39 -11.20
C HIS A 309 6.74 -12.47 -12.18
N ALA A 310 7.02 -12.56 -13.47
CA ALA A 310 5.96 -12.68 -14.48
C ALA A 310 5.17 -13.99 -14.28
N PHE A 311 3.85 -13.89 -14.19
CA PHE A 311 2.97 -15.05 -14.03
C PHE A 311 2.21 -15.42 -15.32
N LEU A 312 2.38 -14.64 -16.39
CA LEU A 312 1.82 -14.86 -17.73
C LEU A 312 2.83 -14.48 -18.82
N GLY A 313 2.55 -14.89 -20.05
CA GLY A 313 3.31 -14.48 -21.23
C GLY A 313 4.53 -15.37 -21.50
N ARG A 314 5.51 -14.83 -22.22
CA ARG A 314 6.67 -15.60 -22.73
C ARG A 314 7.73 -15.90 -21.68
N PHE A 315 7.77 -15.12 -20.62
CA PHE A 315 8.81 -15.18 -19.57
C PHE A 315 8.21 -15.53 -18.23
N ILE A 316 7.27 -16.51 -18.20
CA ILE A 316 6.62 -16.98 -16.96
C ILE A 316 7.70 -17.52 -16.02
N ALA A 317 7.71 -16.98 -14.80
CA ALA A 317 8.53 -17.49 -13.72
C ALA A 317 7.82 -18.62 -12.94
N PRO A 318 8.57 -19.50 -12.25
CA PRO A 318 7.98 -20.45 -11.33
C PRO A 318 7.08 -19.77 -10.27
N PRO A 319 6.02 -20.45 -9.78
CA PRO A 319 5.22 -19.95 -8.68
C PRO A 319 6.07 -19.61 -7.45
N GLN A 320 5.78 -18.49 -6.80
CA GLN A 320 6.47 -18.08 -5.58
C GLN A 320 5.75 -18.70 -4.37
N PRO A 321 6.47 -19.15 -3.34
CA PRO A 321 5.86 -19.77 -2.16
C PRO A 321 5.19 -18.76 -1.23
N TYR A 322 5.48 -17.47 -1.40
CA TYR A 322 4.98 -16.39 -0.54
C TYR A 322 4.67 -15.14 -1.34
N VAL A 323 3.67 -14.37 -0.88
CA VAL A 323 3.45 -12.98 -1.25
C VAL A 323 3.47 -12.09 -0.01
N TYR A 324 3.72 -10.79 -0.21
CA TYR A 324 4.12 -9.90 0.86
C TYR A 324 3.30 -8.62 0.82
N GLY A 325 3.03 -8.07 2.02
CA GLY A 325 2.40 -6.78 2.21
C GLY A 325 3.20 -5.90 3.16
N PHE A 326 2.97 -4.60 3.07
CA PHE A 326 3.61 -3.64 3.93
C PHE A 326 2.67 -2.50 4.32
N ARG A 327 2.95 -1.90 5.48
CA ARG A 327 2.39 -0.64 5.92
C ARG A 327 3.53 0.27 6.37
N GLY A 328 3.54 1.51 5.86
CA GLY A 328 4.29 2.64 6.39
C GLY A 328 3.31 3.67 6.97
N ARG A 329 3.63 4.97 6.88
CA ARG A 329 2.69 6.03 7.21
C ARG A 329 1.51 6.01 6.22
N MET A 330 0.31 5.93 6.78
CA MET A 330 -0.95 6.03 6.04
C MET A 330 -1.68 7.30 6.45
N ASP A 331 -1.95 8.18 5.47
CA ASP A 331 -2.41 9.54 5.71
C ASP A 331 -1.53 10.25 6.75
N GLU A 332 -2.09 10.84 7.79
CA GLU A 332 -1.36 11.51 8.88
C GLU A 332 -0.79 10.56 9.94
N ARG A 333 -0.96 9.21 9.84
CA ARG A 333 -0.58 8.27 10.92
C ARG A 333 0.56 7.32 10.53
N TYR A 334 1.62 7.36 11.32
CA TYR A 334 2.79 6.51 11.15
C TYR A 334 2.59 5.16 11.84
N ASP A 335 2.98 4.10 11.15
CA ASP A 335 3.16 2.75 11.69
C ASP A 335 4.16 2.01 10.80
N LEU A 336 4.66 0.88 11.25
CA LEU A 336 5.58 0.04 10.49
C LEU A 336 5.19 -1.42 10.67
N VAL A 337 4.60 -2.00 9.62
CA VAL A 337 4.17 -3.40 9.60
C VAL A 337 4.62 -4.07 8.32
N ARG A 338 5.01 -5.32 8.41
CA ARG A 338 5.26 -6.21 7.28
C ARG A 338 4.39 -7.45 7.40
N SER A 339 3.88 -7.95 6.29
CA SER A 339 3.08 -9.17 6.27
C SER A 339 3.51 -10.14 5.18
N VAL A 340 3.25 -11.42 5.41
CA VAL A 340 3.58 -12.53 4.50
C VAL A 340 2.45 -13.53 4.54
N THR A 341 2.10 -14.11 3.38
CA THR A 341 1.20 -15.27 3.31
C THR A 341 1.74 -16.34 2.39
N ASP A 342 1.44 -17.59 2.73
CA ASP A 342 1.60 -18.77 1.86
C ASP A 342 0.27 -19.18 1.17
N GLY A 343 -0.77 -18.33 1.28
CA GLY A 343 -2.13 -18.58 0.80
C GLY A 343 -3.08 -19.08 1.89
N ARG A 344 -2.57 -19.76 2.91
CA ARG A 344 -3.36 -20.23 4.05
C ARG A 344 -3.08 -19.44 5.33
N TYR A 345 -1.81 -19.29 5.68
CA TYR A 345 -1.41 -18.56 6.87
C TYR A 345 -1.01 -17.14 6.54
N VAL A 346 -1.41 -16.20 7.38
CA VAL A 346 -0.97 -14.80 7.33
C VAL A 346 -0.16 -14.47 8.56
N TYR A 347 1.07 -14.03 8.35
CA TYR A 347 1.96 -13.52 9.38
C TYR A 347 2.09 -12.01 9.28
N LEU A 348 1.95 -11.31 10.41
CA LEU A 348 2.21 -9.88 10.52
C LEU A 348 3.31 -9.62 11.54
N ARG A 349 4.27 -8.79 11.18
CA ARG A 349 5.33 -8.29 12.05
C ARG A 349 5.09 -6.82 12.33
N ASN A 350 4.79 -6.48 13.58
CA ASN A 350 4.55 -5.12 14.06
C ASN A 350 5.84 -4.55 14.66
N TYR A 351 6.48 -3.60 13.97
CA TYR A 351 7.73 -2.97 14.45
C TYR A 351 7.48 -1.82 15.42
N LEU A 352 6.26 -1.28 15.48
CA LEU A 352 5.84 -0.26 16.43
C LEU A 352 4.68 -0.77 17.31
N PRO A 353 4.91 -1.80 18.15
CA PRO A 353 3.85 -2.43 18.93
C PRO A 353 3.21 -1.50 19.97
N HIS A 354 3.85 -0.43 20.39
CA HIS A 354 3.31 0.56 21.31
C HIS A 354 2.18 1.41 20.73
N LEU A 355 1.99 1.40 19.41
CA LEU A 355 0.88 2.08 18.73
C LEU A 355 -0.27 1.10 18.51
N SER A 356 -1.53 1.54 18.65
CA SER A 356 -2.69 0.72 18.29
C SER A 356 -2.82 0.62 16.76
N GLN A 357 -3.57 -0.38 16.28
CA GLN A 357 -3.96 -0.42 14.86
C GLN A 357 -4.93 0.72 14.52
N GLY A 358 -5.83 1.03 15.45
CA GLY A 358 -6.92 2.00 15.34
C GLY A 358 -6.52 3.44 15.67
N GLN A 359 -5.35 3.91 15.22
CA GLN A 359 -4.98 5.32 15.34
C GLN A 359 -6.03 6.22 14.68
N HIS A 360 -6.21 7.45 15.20
CA HIS A 360 -7.18 8.39 14.65
C HIS A 360 -6.73 8.91 13.27
N VAL A 361 -7.35 8.41 12.21
CA VAL A 361 -7.22 8.91 10.83
C VAL A 361 -8.48 9.68 10.47
N SER A 362 -8.38 10.99 10.23
CA SER A 362 -9.54 11.88 10.00
C SER A 362 -10.50 11.36 8.94
N THR A 363 -9.99 10.87 7.81
CA THR A 363 -10.83 10.33 6.74
C THR A 363 -11.56 9.04 7.14
N GLN A 364 -10.91 8.16 7.89
CA GLN A 364 -11.50 6.92 8.37
C GLN A 364 -12.61 7.16 9.41
N PHE A 365 -12.44 8.18 10.27
CA PHE A 365 -13.44 8.54 11.29
C PHE A 365 -14.71 9.20 10.73
N LYS A 366 -14.74 9.56 9.44
CA LYS A 366 -15.96 9.95 8.73
C LYS A 366 -16.89 8.76 8.48
N THR A 367 -16.40 7.52 8.53
CA THR A 367 -17.21 6.32 8.38
C THR A 367 -17.94 6.02 9.68
N PRO A 368 -19.30 5.92 9.68
CA PRO A 368 -20.09 5.61 10.87
C PRO A 368 -19.63 4.37 11.62
N THR A 369 -19.21 3.32 10.90
CA THR A 369 -18.61 2.11 11.47
C THR A 369 -17.45 2.42 12.40
N THR A 370 -16.51 3.31 12.01
CA THR A 370 -15.35 3.64 12.84
C THR A 370 -15.78 4.34 14.12
N ALA A 371 -16.68 5.31 14.02
CA ALA A 371 -17.13 6.10 15.16
C ALA A 371 -17.89 5.24 16.19
N VAL A 372 -18.84 4.41 15.75
CA VAL A 372 -19.60 3.54 16.65
C VAL A 372 -18.71 2.45 17.26
N TRP A 373 -17.79 1.90 16.49
CA TRP A 373 -16.85 0.89 16.99
C TRP A 373 -15.91 1.46 18.05
N LYS A 374 -15.31 2.64 17.81
CA LYS A 374 -14.48 3.32 18.81
C LYS A 374 -15.26 3.61 20.10
N LYS A 375 -16.49 4.13 19.95
CA LYS A 375 -17.35 4.40 21.10
C LYS A 375 -17.62 3.15 21.95
N LEU A 376 -17.97 2.03 21.32
CA LEU A 376 -18.23 0.77 22.03
C LEU A 376 -16.97 0.24 22.72
N TYR A 377 -15.80 0.41 22.12
CA TYR A 377 -14.52 0.07 22.75
C TYR A 377 -14.25 0.93 23.99
N ASP A 378 -14.41 2.26 23.89
CA ASP A 378 -14.18 3.20 25.00
C ASP A 378 -15.15 2.98 26.17
N GLU A 379 -16.37 2.52 25.87
CA GLU A 379 -17.39 2.15 26.87
C GLU A 379 -17.16 0.75 27.47
N GLY A 380 -16.13 0.02 27.04
CA GLY A 380 -15.87 -1.36 27.50
C GLY A 380 -16.87 -2.40 27.00
N LYS A 381 -17.63 -2.08 25.93
CA LYS A 381 -18.70 -2.94 25.35
C LYS A 381 -18.20 -3.78 24.16
N ALA A 382 -17.00 -3.51 23.65
CA ALA A 382 -16.41 -4.30 22.59
C ALA A 382 -15.95 -5.65 23.13
N ASN A 383 -16.24 -6.74 22.40
CA ASN A 383 -15.74 -8.06 22.74
C ASN A 383 -14.24 -8.20 22.38
N ALA A 384 -13.61 -9.34 22.71
CA ALA A 384 -12.20 -9.59 22.49
C ALA A 384 -11.77 -9.40 21.01
N ALA A 385 -12.54 -9.92 20.04
CA ALA A 385 -12.25 -9.78 18.61
C ALA A 385 -12.35 -8.32 18.14
N GLN A 386 -13.33 -7.59 18.64
CA GLN A 386 -13.56 -6.18 18.34
C GLN A 386 -12.52 -5.25 19.00
N SER A 387 -11.89 -5.70 20.08
CA SER A 387 -10.90 -4.92 20.84
C SER A 387 -9.50 -4.94 20.23
N ILE A 388 -9.15 -5.96 19.43
CA ILE A 388 -7.80 -6.13 18.84
C ILE A 388 -7.33 -4.86 18.12
N PHE A 389 -8.21 -4.22 17.35
CA PHE A 389 -7.89 -3.05 16.55
C PHE A 389 -7.51 -1.82 17.38
N TRP A 390 -8.11 -1.66 18.56
CA TRP A 390 -7.97 -0.48 19.40
C TRP A 390 -6.96 -0.63 20.54
N GLN A 391 -6.65 -1.88 20.91
CA GLN A 391 -5.77 -2.16 22.07
C GLN A 391 -4.33 -1.68 21.85
N THR A 392 -3.69 -1.33 22.96
CA THR A 392 -2.28 -0.97 23.02
C THR A 392 -1.64 -1.59 24.28
N PRO A 393 -0.45 -2.22 24.19
CA PRO A 393 0.29 -2.51 22.96
C PRO A 393 -0.40 -3.55 22.09
N LYS A 394 -0.19 -3.49 20.77
CA LYS A 394 -0.54 -4.61 19.86
C LYS A 394 0.54 -5.70 19.92
N ALA A 395 0.21 -6.91 19.54
CA ALA A 395 1.17 -8.01 19.52
C ALA A 395 2.35 -7.69 18.57
N PRO A 396 3.62 -7.94 18.96
CA PRO A 396 4.76 -7.78 18.05
C PRO A 396 4.67 -8.70 16.83
N GLU A 397 4.08 -9.88 16.99
CA GLU A 397 3.87 -10.85 15.92
C GLU A 397 2.44 -11.37 15.97
N GLU A 398 1.85 -11.51 14.78
CA GLU A 398 0.53 -12.08 14.61
C GLU A 398 0.59 -13.20 13.57
N LEU A 399 -0.14 -14.27 13.79
CA LEU A 399 -0.27 -15.40 12.86
C LEU A 399 -1.74 -15.83 12.82
N TYR A 400 -2.31 -15.92 11.63
CA TYR A 400 -3.70 -16.29 11.41
C TYR A 400 -3.81 -17.45 10.42
N ASP A 401 -4.71 -18.41 10.65
CA ASP A 401 -5.06 -19.49 9.72
C ASP A 401 -6.37 -19.14 9.00
N LEU A 402 -6.28 -18.63 7.78
CA LEU A 402 -7.43 -18.14 6.99
C LEU A 402 -8.47 -19.24 6.71
N GLN A 403 -8.09 -20.50 6.73
CA GLN A 403 -9.02 -21.60 6.55
C GLN A 403 -9.98 -21.75 7.74
N ASN A 404 -9.51 -21.47 8.95
CA ASN A 404 -10.26 -21.62 10.20
C ASN A 404 -10.63 -20.28 10.86
N ASP A 405 -10.04 -19.17 10.41
CA ASP A 405 -10.23 -17.83 10.95
C ASP A 405 -10.14 -16.79 9.81
N ARG A 406 -11.15 -16.76 8.96
CA ARG A 406 -11.21 -15.85 7.81
C ARG A 406 -11.22 -14.37 8.19
N ASP A 407 -11.55 -14.02 9.44
CA ASP A 407 -11.64 -12.66 9.95
C ASP A 407 -10.38 -12.22 10.71
N GLU A 408 -9.38 -13.13 10.84
CA GLU A 408 -8.09 -12.83 11.47
C GLU A 408 -8.26 -12.23 12.89
N VAL A 409 -8.99 -12.93 13.75
CA VAL A 409 -9.27 -12.52 15.14
C VAL A 409 -8.65 -13.44 16.19
N LYS A 410 -8.06 -14.56 15.76
CA LYS A 410 -7.43 -15.54 16.64
C LYS A 410 -5.93 -15.62 16.35
N ASN A 411 -5.14 -14.80 17.06
CA ASN A 411 -3.69 -14.80 16.91
C ASN A 411 -3.06 -16.11 17.41
N LEU A 412 -2.40 -16.86 16.51
CA LEU A 412 -1.75 -18.14 16.77
C LEU A 412 -0.23 -18.01 17.03
N ALA A 413 0.34 -16.78 17.06
CA ALA A 413 1.79 -16.60 17.19
C ALA A 413 2.38 -17.20 18.49
N ALA A 414 1.59 -17.29 19.56
CA ALA A 414 2.00 -17.92 20.80
C ALA A 414 1.71 -19.44 20.86
N SER A 415 1.06 -20.03 19.84
CA SER A 415 0.65 -21.44 19.81
C SER A 415 1.85 -22.35 19.56
N PRO A 416 2.16 -23.31 20.47
CA PRO A 416 3.23 -24.28 20.22
C PRO A 416 3.03 -25.12 18.97
N ALA A 417 1.78 -25.43 18.62
CA ALA A 417 1.43 -26.21 17.43
C ALA A 417 1.74 -25.48 16.11
N HIS A 418 1.86 -24.15 16.14
CA HIS A 418 2.10 -23.33 14.95
C HIS A 418 3.51 -22.75 14.90
N ARG A 419 4.42 -23.18 15.80
CA ARG A 419 5.79 -22.64 15.90
C ARG A 419 6.59 -22.81 14.60
N GLU A 420 6.43 -23.92 13.91
CA GLU A 420 7.16 -24.18 12.66
C GLU A 420 6.73 -23.22 11.55
N ILE A 421 5.43 -23.09 11.31
CA ILE A 421 4.91 -22.17 10.26
C ILE A 421 5.20 -20.70 10.59
N LEU A 422 5.09 -20.31 11.87
CA LEU A 422 5.51 -18.98 12.33
C LEU A 422 6.97 -18.71 12.00
N GLY A 423 7.86 -19.67 12.27
CA GLY A 423 9.29 -19.57 11.97
C GLY A 423 9.58 -19.44 10.47
N LYS A 424 8.87 -20.19 9.63
CA LYS A 424 9.01 -20.12 8.16
C LYS A 424 8.58 -18.77 7.62
N LEU A 425 7.41 -18.25 8.03
CA LEU A 425 6.89 -16.97 7.54
C LEU A 425 7.71 -15.79 8.05
N ARG A 426 8.17 -15.83 9.32
CA ARG A 426 9.13 -14.84 9.85
C ARG A 426 10.43 -14.81 9.03
N ALA A 427 11.00 -15.97 8.74
CA ALA A 427 12.22 -16.06 7.92
C ALA A 427 12.00 -15.52 6.50
N ALA A 428 10.83 -15.78 5.90
CA ALA A 428 10.48 -15.26 4.59
C ALA A 428 10.36 -13.73 4.58
N GLU A 429 9.73 -13.15 5.61
CA GLU A 429 9.64 -11.69 5.80
C GLU A 429 11.03 -11.06 5.92
N GLN A 430 11.87 -11.59 6.82
CA GLN A 430 13.23 -11.10 7.04
C GLN A 430 14.11 -11.21 5.78
N ALA A 431 13.92 -12.28 4.99
CA ALA A 431 14.60 -12.45 3.71
C ALA A 431 14.15 -11.40 2.68
N LEU A 432 12.85 -11.05 2.66
CA LEU A 432 12.35 -9.98 1.79
C LEU A 432 12.96 -8.63 2.16
N VAL A 433 12.93 -8.25 3.45
CA VAL A 433 13.52 -6.99 3.95
C VAL A 433 14.96 -6.82 3.45
N ARG A 434 15.77 -7.87 3.56
CA ARG A 434 17.17 -7.85 3.09
C ARG A 434 17.29 -7.78 1.58
N ARG A 435 16.54 -8.63 0.86
CA ARG A 435 16.58 -8.70 -0.61
C ARG A 435 16.17 -7.40 -1.26
N THR A 436 15.15 -6.74 -0.71
CA THR A 436 14.61 -5.48 -1.26
C THR A 436 15.27 -4.24 -0.68
N ARG A 437 16.15 -4.39 0.30
CA ARG A 437 16.82 -3.28 1.00
C ARG A 437 15.81 -2.27 1.54
N ASP A 438 14.85 -2.80 2.29
CA ASP A 438 13.69 -2.07 2.81
C ASP A 438 14.10 -0.81 3.60
N LEU A 439 13.64 0.34 3.14
CA LEU A 439 13.94 1.66 3.71
C LEU A 439 12.97 2.06 4.83
N GLY A 440 11.93 1.29 5.09
CA GLY A 440 10.93 1.60 6.12
C GLY A 440 11.48 1.70 7.53
N PHE A 441 12.69 1.16 7.76
CA PHE A 441 13.37 1.18 9.06
C PHE A 441 14.13 2.49 9.34
N VAL A 442 14.19 3.40 8.36
CA VAL A 442 14.73 4.75 8.50
C VAL A 442 13.55 5.73 8.61
N PRO A 443 13.51 6.64 9.60
CA PRO A 443 12.46 7.66 9.68
C PRO A 443 12.28 8.43 8.38
N GLU A 444 11.02 8.69 7.97
CA GLU A 444 10.66 9.18 6.63
C GLU A 444 11.47 10.43 6.22
N GLY A 445 11.50 11.47 7.03
CA GLY A 445 12.21 12.70 6.69
C GLY A 445 13.74 12.53 6.77
N GLU A 446 14.25 11.66 7.64
CA GLU A 446 15.69 11.37 7.68
C GLU A 446 16.16 10.64 6.42
N ARG A 447 15.36 9.68 5.93
CA ARG A 447 15.62 9.01 4.65
C ARG A 447 15.70 10.01 3.50
N LEU A 448 14.80 10.99 3.44
CA LEU A 448 14.79 12.03 2.41
C LEU A 448 15.99 12.96 2.52
N THR A 449 16.36 13.38 3.74
CA THR A 449 17.54 14.20 3.99
C THR A 449 18.82 13.47 3.56
N ARG A 450 18.96 12.18 3.91
CA ARG A 450 20.14 11.37 3.60
C ARG A 450 20.25 11.00 2.11
N SER A 451 19.16 11.08 1.34
CA SER A 451 19.13 10.81 -0.10
C SER A 451 19.22 12.08 -0.97
N GLN A 452 19.43 13.26 -0.37
CA GLN A 452 19.60 14.51 -1.13
C GLN A 452 20.70 14.41 -2.19
N GLY A 453 20.41 14.91 -3.41
CA GLY A 453 21.30 14.80 -4.56
C GLY A 453 21.29 13.43 -5.26
N SER A 454 20.45 12.49 -4.79
CA SER A 454 20.26 11.14 -5.33
C SER A 454 18.79 10.74 -5.19
N THR A 455 18.50 9.45 -5.12
CA THR A 455 17.16 8.94 -4.84
C THR A 455 17.14 8.09 -3.58
N PRO A 456 15.99 7.91 -2.89
CA PRO A 456 15.90 6.97 -1.78
C PRO A 456 16.30 5.54 -2.18
N TYR A 457 15.98 5.13 -3.40
CA TYR A 457 16.39 3.82 -3.92
C TYR A 457 17.92 3.69 -3.98
N ASP A 458 18.61 4.65 -4.60
CA ASP A 458 20.07 4.63 -4.72
C ASP A 458 20.74 4.72 -3.35
N PHE A 459 20.19 5.55 -2.43
CA PHE A 459 20.62 5.59 -1.04
C PHE A 459 20.49 4.22 -0.36
N GLY A 460 19.33 3.55 -0.54
CA GLY A 460 19.07 2.23 0.01
C GLY A 460 20.01 1.14 -0.51
N HIS A 461 20.52 1.28 -1.73
CA HIS A 461 21.42 0.32 -2.38
C HIS A 461 22.92 0.65 -2.22
N ASP A 462 23.25 1.64 -1.39
CA ASP A 462 24.62 2.02 -1.04
C ASP A 462 24.91 1.61 0.41
N ASP A 463 25.69 0.52 0.61
CA ASP A 463 26.05 0.00 1.94
C ASP A 463 26.80 1.01 2.81
N SER A 464 27.50 1.97 2.20
CA SER A 464 28.21 3.03 2.93
C SER A 464 27.26 4.05 3.54
N LYS A 465 26.04 4.20 2.99
CA LYS A 465 25.04 5.16 3.42
C LYS A 465 23.92 4.52 4.23
N TYR A 466 23.53 3.28 3.89
CA TYR A 466 22.45 2.55 4.57
C TYR A 466 22.97 1.21 5.10
N PRO A 467 23.41 1.16 6.36
CA PRO A 467 23.87 -0.07 6.99
C PRO A 467 22.68 -0.96 7.42
N LEU A 468 21.97 -1.51 6.42
CA LEU A 468 20.69 -2.22 6.58
C LEU A 468 20.73 -3.23 7.73
N GLU A 469 21.75 -4.11 7.78
CA GLU A 469 21.78 -5.18 8.79
C GLU A 469 21.83 -4.64 10.23
N ARG A 470 22.55 -3.52 10.47
CA ARG A 470 22.58 -2.89 11.80
C ARG A 470 21.26 -2.23 12.14
N VAL A 471 20.69 -1.49 11.19
CA VAL A 471 19.40 -0.80 11.39
C VAL A 471 18.28 -1.82 11.60
N PHE A 472 18.24 -2.87 10.78
CA PHE A 472 17.23 -3.92 10.88
C PHE A 472 17.37 -4.73 12.18
N ALA A 473 18.59 -5.11 12.57
CA ALA A 473 18.82 -5.78 13.86
C ALA A 473 18.39 -4.93 15.05
N ALA A 474 18.62 -3.61 14.99
CA ALA A 474 18.16 -2.68 16.02
C ALA A 474 16.62 -2.62 16.10
N ALA A 475 15.93 -2.61 14.94
CA ALA A 475 14.47 -2.64 14.85
C ALA A 475 13.88 -3.94 15.42
N GLU A 476 14.47 -5.09 15.07
CA GLU A 476 14.07 -6.41 15.63
C GLU A 476 14.25 -6.46 17.14
N LEU A 477 15.38 -5.95 17.65
CA LEU A 477 15.66 -5.90 19.08
C LEU A 477 14.66 -4.99 19.82
N ALA A 478 14.38 -3.82 19.27
CA ALA A 478 13.46 -2.85 19.83
C ALA A 478 12.04 -3.40 19.92
N SER A 479 11.51 -3.86 18.78
CA SER A 479 10.11 -4.30 18.61
C SER A 479 9.80 -5.66 19.23
N GLY A 480 10.82 -6.46 19.59
CA GLY A 480 10.64 -7.76 20.24
C GLY A 480 10.16 -7.69 21.70
N LEU A 481 10.18 -6.51 22.31
CA LEU A 481 9.71 -6.21 23.68
C LEU A 481 10.36 -7.03 24.81
N LYS A 482 11.43 -7.77 24.56
CA LYS A 482 12.13 -8.56 25.58
C LYS A 482 12.86 -7.65 26.55
N MET A 483 12.70 -7.87 27.85
CA MET A 483 13.32 -7.04 28.90
C MET A 483 14.83 -7.22 29.00
N ASP A 484 15.36 -8.39 28.66
CA ASP A 484 16.79 -8.67 28.62
C ASP A 484 17.54 -7.88 27.52
N ALA A 485 16.81 -7.31 26.57
CA ALA A 485 17.38 -6.44 25.53
C ALA A 485 17.72 -5.02 26.01
N VAL A 486 17.28 -4.59 27.20
CA VAL A 486 17.46 -3.20 27.70
C VAL A 486 18.92 -2.75 27.70
N PRO A 487 19.91 -3.52 28.20
CA PRO A 487 21.31 -3.09 28.14
C PRO A 487 21.81 -2.86 26.70
N ALA A 488 21.42 -3.71 25.76
CA ALA A 488 21.78 -3.55 24.37
C ALA A 488 21.12 -2.32 23.74
N LEU A 489 19.83 -2.06 24.02
CA LEU A 489 19.12 -0.86 23.55
C LEU A 489 19.76 0.43 24.04
N LYS A 490 20.21 0.50 25.30
CA LYS A 490 20.98 1.64 25.83
C LYS A 490 22.26 1.87 25.03
N LYS A 491 22.99 0.80 24.71
CA LYS A 491 24.20 0.88 23.90
C LYS A 491 23.93 1.41 22.49
N LEU A 492 22.78 1.10 21.87
CA LEU A 492 22.41 1.62 20.56
C LEU A 492 22.30 3.15 20.51
N LEU A 493 22.02 3.83 21.63
CA LEU A 493 21.94 5.30 21.69
C LEU A 493 23.28 6.01 21.39
N THR A 494 24.38 5.30 21.36
CA THR A 494 25.72 5.83 21.02
C THR A 494 26.22 5.36 19.65
N ASP A 495 25.38 4.69 18.85
CA ASP A 495 25.76 4.24 17.50
C ASP A 495 26.02 5.43 16.57
N SER A 496 26.91 5.25 15.62
CA SER A 496 27.23 6.26 14.60
C SER A 496 26.05 6.56 13.67
N ASP A 497 25.18 5.57 13.39
CA ASP A 497 23.99 5.73 12.56
C ASP A 497 22.78 6.20 13.39
N SER A 498 22.16 7.29 12.96
CA SER A 498 21.01 7.88 13.65
C SER A 498 19.77 6.99 13.64
N SER A 499 19.57 6.15 12.62
CA SER A 499 18.45 5.21 12.60
C SER A 499 18.64 4.10 13.65
N VAL A 500 19.88 3.67 13.89
CA VAL A 500 20.19 2.72 14.97
C VAL A 500 19.90 3.38 16.33
N ARG A 501 20.31 4.66 16.53
CA ARG A 501 20.01 5.40 17.76
C ARG A 501 18.50 5.62 17.96
N TYR A 502 17.77 5.90 16.85
CA TYR A 502 16.30 5.99 16.86
C TYR A 502 15.67 4.70 17.40
N TRP A 503 16.08 3.53 16.87
CA TRP A 503 15.57 2.25 17.34
C TRP A 503 15.98 1.94 18.79
N GLY A 504 17.16 2.39 19.22
CA GLY A 504 17.56 2.32 20.62
C GLY A 504 16.60 3.09 21.54
N ALA A 505 16.33 4.35 21.21
CA ALA A 505 15.46 5.23 21.98
C ALA A 505 14.00 4.71 22.04
N ILE A 506 13.42 4.39 20.88
CA ILE A 506 12.02 3.92 20.82
C ILE A 506 11.87 2.52 21.43
N GLY A 507 12.91 1.69 21.35
CA GLY A 507 12.94 0.39 22.01
C GLY A 507 12.88 0.48 23.54
N LEU A 508 13.53 1.48 24.14
CA LEU A 508 13.43 1.78 25.57
C LEU A 508 12.03 2.29 25.93
N GLN A 509 11.47 3.20 25.13
CA GLN A 509 10.12 3.74 25.28
C GLN A 509 9.06 2.63 25.28
N MET A 510 9.10 1.72 24.32
CA MET A 510 8.15 0.61 24.17
C MET A 510 8.04 -0.29 25.40
N ARG A 511 9.05 -0.29 26.28
CA ARG A 511 9.10 -1.10 27.51
C ARG A 511 8.56 -0.38 28.74
N GLY A 512 8.10 0.87 28.58
CA GLY A 512 7.37 1.61 29.59
C GLY A 512 8.20 2.22 30.70
N ALA A 513 7.51 2.69 31.72
CA ALA A 513 8.02 3.59 32.77
C ALA A 513 9.30 3.13 33.49
N ALA A 514 9.36 1.85 33.91
CA ALA A 514 10.52 1.33 34.62
C ALA A 514 11.80 1.35 33.77
N THR A 515 11.67 1.02 32.49
CA THR A 515 12.79 1.05 31.54
C THR A 515 13.26 2.46 31.25
N VAL A 516 12.34 3.40 31.05
CA VAL A 516 12.65 4.82 30.82
C VAL A 516 13.32 5.41 32.05
N ALA A 517 12.83 5.12 33.25
CA ALA A 517 13.46 5.55 34.51
C ALA A 517 14.90 5.02 34.66
N GLY A 518 15.14 3.75 34.30
CA GLY A 518 16.47 3.13 34.29
C GLY A 518 17.41 3.63 33.20
N ALA A 519 16.89 4.27 32.14
CA ALA A 519 17.64 4.83 31.02
C ALA A 519 17.59 6.37 30.95
N ARG A 520 17.20 7.01 32.07
CA ARG A 520 16.98 8.47 32.15
C ARG A 520 18.19 9.29 31.68
N GLY A 521 19.40 8.90 32.11
CA GLY A 521 20.63 9.59 31.73
C GLY A 521 20.89 9.59 30.24
N GLU A 522 20.76 8.42 29.62
CA GLU A 522 20.96 8.21 28.19
C GLU A 522 19.88 8.94 27.36
N LEU A 523 18.62 8.88 27.78
CA LEU A 523 17.52 9.59 27.10
C LEU A 523 17.64 11.13 27.25
N THR A 524 18.12 11.61 28.43
CA THR A 524 18.39 13.05 28.60
C THR A 524 19.55 13.51 27.69
N ALA A 525 20.57 12.70 27.50
CA ALA A 525 21.63 12.98 26.54
C ALA A 525 21.09 12.99 25.10
N ALA A 526 20.18 12.07 24.77
CA ALA A 526 19.55 11.97 23.46
C ALA A 526 18.66 13.16 23.10
N LEU A 527 18.22 13.99 24.04
CA LEU A 527 17.55 15.28 23.76
C LEU A 527 18.43 16.25 22.95
N LYS A 528 19.75 16.03 22.92
CA LYS A 528 20.73 16.84 22.19
C LYS A 528 21.26 16.13 20.94
N ASP A 529 20.65 15.01 20.54
CA ASP A 529 21.07 14.25 19.36
C ASP A 529 21.05 15.11 18.07
N SER A 530 21.92 14.81 17.14
CA SER A 530 21.94 15.46 15.82
C SER A 530 20.65 15.18 15.02
N SER A 531 20.09 13.95 15.12
CA SER A 531 18.83 13.60 14.46
C SER A 531 17.61 14.17 15.21
N PRO A 532 16.72 14.91 14.54
CA PRO A 532 15.48 15.38 15.13
C PRO A 532 14.58 14.24 15.61
N TYR A 533 14.61 13.10 14.92
CA TYR A 533 13.78 11.93 15.26
C TYR A 533 14.22 11.26 16.55
N VAL A 534 15.52 11.17 16.80
CA VAL A 534 16.06 10.69 18.09
C VAL A 534 15.67 11.64 19.23
N ARG A 535 15.80 12.97 18.99
CA ARG A 535 15.38 13.98 19.98
C ARG A 535 13.90 13.89 20.32
N ILE A 536 13.02 13.70 19.30
CA ILE A 536 11.56 13.59 19.47
C ILE A 536 11.22 12.36 20.31
N VAL A 537 11.78 11.18 19.99
CA VAL A 537 11.51 9.95 20.76
C VAL A 537 12.01 10.07 22.20
N ALA A 538 13.19 10.65 22.41
CA ALA A 538 13.70 10.90 23.76
C ALA A 538 12.80 11.86 24.55
N ALA A 539 12.32 12.94 23.90
CA ALA A 539 11.40 13.90 24.50
C ALA A 539 10.04 13.27 24.85
N GLU A 540 9.48 12.47 23.93
CA GLU A 540 8.24 11.72 24.16
C GLU A 540 8.41 10.76 25.34
N SER A 541 9.50 9.97 25.37
CA SER A 541 9.78 9.02 26.45
C SER A 541 9.85 9.69 27.82
N LEU A 542 10.62 10.78 27.92
CA LEU A 542 10.77 11.53 29.16
C LEU A 542 9.49 12.30 29.56
N GLY A 543 8.74 12.81 28.58
CA GLY A 543 7.45 13.47 28.83
C GLY A 543 6.38 12.49 29.29
N HIS A 544 6.32 11.31 28.66
CA HIS A 544 5.30 10.31 28.99
C HIS A 544 5.57 9.61 30.33
N PHE A 545 6.81 9.21 30.60
CA PHE A 545 7.19 8.37 31.75
C PHE A 545 8.11 9.06 32.76
N GLY A 546 8.59 10.27 32.48
CA GLY A 546 9.50 11.01 33.34
C GLY A 546 8.81 11.82 34.45
N THR A 547 9.58 12.70 35.05
CA THR A 547 9.15 13.61 36.13
C THR A 547 8.49 14.87 35.54
N ASP A 548 7.82 15.65 36.43
CA ASP A 548 7.26 16.96 36.04
C ASP A 548 8.34 17.95 35.58
N ALA A 549 9.57 17.85 36.10
CA ALA A 549 10.68 18.68 35.64
C ALA A 549 11.10 18.34 34.21
N GLU A 550 11.14 17.05 33.87
CA GLU A 550 11.41 16.58 32.52
C GLU A 550 10.27 16.99 31.55
N LEU A 551 9.02 16.84 31.99
CA LEU A 551 7.86 17.28 31.22
C LEU A 551 7.92 18.78 30.91
N LYS A 552 8.26 19.63 31.89
CA LYS A 552 8.46 21.08 31.68
C LYS A 552 9.57 21.40 30.67
N THR A 553 10.58 20.52 30.56
CA THR A 553 11.69 20.67 29.60
C THR A 553 11.29 20.27 28.21
N VAL A 554 10.58 19.12 28.06
CA VAL A 554 10.32 18.54 26.73
C VAL A 554 9.11 19.16 26.03
N LEU A 555 8.11 19.69 26.75
CA LEU A 555 6.94 20.32 26.12
C LEU A 555 7.29 21.52 25.23
N PRO A 556 8.11 22.52 25.68
CA PRO A 556 8.54 23.61 24.80
C PRO A 556 9.39 23.12 23.62
N MET A 557 10.22 22.09 23.85
CA MET A 557 11.04 21.48 22.79
C MET A 557 10.16 20.87 21.69
N LEU A 558 9.21 20.00 22.06
CA LEU A 558 8.29 19.37 21.11
C LEU A 558 7.42 20.42 20.40
N THR A 559 6.92 21.44 21.11
CA THR A 559 6.16 22.55 20.51
C THR A 559 7.01 23.33 19.48
N GLY A 560 8.28 23.60 19.80
CA GLY A 560 9.21 24.25 18.85
C GLY A 560 9.50 23.39 17.63
N MET A 561 9.56 22.05 17.78
CA MET A 561 9.72 21.12 16.65
C MET A 561 8.43 20.95 15.85
N ALA A 562 7.26 21.21 16.43
CA ALA A 562 5.97 21.20 15.76
C ALA A 562 5.69 22.51 14.99
N ASP A 563 6.56 23.52 15.08
CA ASP A 563 6.43 24.80 14.35
C ASP A 563 6.82 24.62 12.87
N TRP A 564 5.82 24.59 11.99
CA TRP A 564 5.97 24.35 10.55
C TRP A 564 6.69 25.48 9.80
N SER A 565 6.82 26.67 10.41
CA SER A 565 7.64 27.74 9.86
C SER A 565 9.15 27.54 10.05
N LYS A 566 9.54 26.60 10.94
CA LYS A 566 10.94 26.36 11.34
C LYS A 566 11.44 24.97 10.99
N ASN A 567 10.54 24.02 10.77
CA ASN A 567 10.87 22.62 10.57
C ASN A 567 10.18 22.07 9.31
N ASP A 568 10.74 21.02 8.72
CA ASP A 568 10.10 20.31 7.63
C ASP A 568 8.84 19.55 8.11
N THR A 569 7.97 19.21 7.17
CA THR A 569 6.70 18.53 7.41
C THR A 569 6.84 17.24 8.23
N PHE A 570 7.91 16.47 8.02
CA PHE A 570 8.09 15.17 8.67
C PHE A 570 8.49 15.31 10.13
N VAL A 571 9.35 16.28 10.45
CA VAL A 571 9.70 16.63 11.83
C VAL A 571 8.47 17.18 12.56
N VAL A 572 7.69 18.05 11.91
CA VAL A 572 6.46 18.60 12.47
C VAL A 572 5.46 17.50 12.81
N MET A 573 5.20 16.58 11.87
CA MET A 573 4.28 15.47 12.10
C MET A 573 4.76 14.55 13.23
N ALA A 574 6.04 14.22 13.26
CA ALA A 574 6.62 13.38 14.33
C ALA A 574 6.48 14.05 15.71
N ALA A 575 6.76 15.36 15.80
CA ALA A 575 6.59 16.13 17.03
C ALA A 575 5.13 16.19 17.49
N LEU A 576 4.17 16.37 16.56
CA LEU A 576 2.74 16.36 16.87
C LEU A 576 2.27 14.97 17.35
N HIS A 577 2.77 13.88 16.77
CA HIS A 577 2.50 12.53 17.28
C HIS A 577 3.04 12.33 18.70
N ALA A 578 4.25 12.80 18.97
CA ALA A 578 4.84 12.73 20.32
C ALA A 578 4.00 13.54 21.33
N ILE A 579 3.55 14.74 20.96
CA ILE A 579 2.66 15.55 21.81
C ILE A 579 1.33 14.82 22.07
N GLU A 580 0.74 14.21 21.04
CA GLU A 580 -0.50 13.42 21.18
C GLU A 580 -0.32 12.23 22.13
N ALA A 581 0.81 11.52 22.05
CA ALA A 581 1.14 10.40 22.94
C ALA A 581 1.24 10.82 24.41
N LEU A 582 1.58 12.09 24.71
CA LEU A 582 1.59 12.60 26.08
C LEU A 582 0.18 12.76 26.67
N GLY A 583 -0.85 12.80 25.83
CA GLY A 583 -2.24 12.90 26.27
C GLY A 583 -2.53 14.08 27.18
N PRO A 584 -3.18 13.88 28.36
CA PRO A 584 -3.50 14.96 29.30
C PRO A 584 -2.29 15.76 29.79
N LYS A 585 -1.08 15.18 29.79
CA LYS A 585 0.15 15.87 30.21
C LYS A 585 0.52 17.04 29.28
N ALA A 586 0.04 17.03 28.03
CA ALA A 586 0.23 18.11 27.06
C ALA A 586 -0.82 19.24 27.18
N ALA A 587 -1.79 19.15 28.10
CA ALA A 587 -2.88 20.13 28.21
C ALA A 587 -2.40 21.58 28.39
N SER A 588 -1.28 21.79 29.09
CA SER A 588 -0.72 23.13 29.35
C SER A 588 -0.26 23.86 28.09
N ILE A 589 0.06 23.16 26.99
CA ILE A 589 0.53 23.74 25.73
C ILE A 589 -0.57 23.90 24.68
N LYS A 590 -1.85 23.61 25.02
CA LYS A 590 -2.97 23.72 24.05
C LYS A 590 -3.05 25.09 23.39
N GLY A 591 -2.86 26.17 24.14
CA GLY A 591 -2.82 27.55 23.60
C GLY A 591 -1.69 27.77 22.59
N ALA A 592 -0.51 27.20 22.86
CA ALA A 592 0.61 27.26 21.94
C ALA A 592 0.34 26.45 20.66
N LEU A 593 -0.29 25.27 20.75
CA LEU A 593 -0.66 24.45 19.59
C LEU A 593 -1.69 25.14 18.69
N LEU A 594 -2.63 25.90 19.24
CA LEU A 594 -3.60 26.68 18.47
C LEU A 594 -2.93 27.81 17.67
N ALA A 595 -1.80 28.33 18.13
CA ALA A 595 -1.03 29.40 17.49
C ALA A 595 -0.03 28.89 16.43
N LEU A 596 0.17 27.57 16.31
CA LEU A 596 1.12 27.02 15.32
C LEU A 596 0.65 27.24 13.88
N PRO A 597 1.59 27.46 12.94
CA PRO A 597 1.28 27.55 11.51
C PRO A 597 0.56 26.28 11.01
N ARG A 598 -0.48 26.50 10.19
CA ARG A 598 -1.27 25.42 9.57
C ARG A 598 -0.92 25.21 8.10
N GLU A 599 0.01 25.97 7.58
CA GLU A 599 0.54 25.89 6.23
C GLU A 599 2.07 25.91 6.28
N GLY A 600 2.69 25.18 5.35
CA GLY A 600 4.14 25.06 5.25
C GLY A 600 4.57 24.27 4.02
N PRO A 601 5.88 24.10 3.78
CA PRO A 601 6.41 23.35 2.66
C PRO A 601 5.97 21.88 2.70
N VAL A 602 5.51 21.34 1.58
CA VAL A 602 5.11 19.93 1.43
C VAL A 602 5.72 19.33 0.17
N PRO A 603 6.05 18.03 0.18
CA PRO A 603 6.58 17.36 -1.00
C PRO A 603 5.52 17.17 -2.11
N ASP A 604 4.25 17.07 -1.73
CA ASP A 604 3.09 16.93 -2.60
C ASP A 604 1.93 17.74 -1.99
N ALA A 605 1.17 18.44 -2.83
CA ALA A 605 0.05 19.27 -2.38
C ALA A 605 -0.99 18.50 -1.54
N ARG A 606 -1.12 17.19 -1.75
CA ARG A 606 -1.99 16.29 -0.97
C ARG A 606 -1.55 16.12 0.49
N TYR A 607 -0.30 16.46 0.80
CA TYR A 607 0.23 16.46 2.17
C TYR A 607 -0.26 17.63 3.02
N ALA A 608 -0.65 18.73 2.37
CA ALA A 608 -0.98 19.98 3.06
C ALA A 608 -2.07 19.87 4.13
N SER A 609 -2.89 18.81 4.08
CA SER A 609 -3.94 18.56 5.07
C SER A 609 -3.47 17.82 6.33
N TYR A 610 -2.30 17.16 6.34
CA TYR A 610 -1.92 16.26 7.43
C TYR A 610 -1.57 16.99 8.73
N VAL A 611 -0.75 18.04 8.66
CA VAL A 611 -0.42 18.84 9.85
C VAL A 611 -1.68 19.52 10.44
N PRO A 612 -2.56 20.18 9.64
CA PRO A 612 -3.83 20.69 10.13
C PRO A 612 -4.71 19.64 10.81
N ARG A 613 -4.82 18.41 10.28
CA ARG A 613 -5.61 17.32 10.88
C ARG A 613 -5.05 16.90 12.25
N LEU A 614 -3.72 16.75 12.37
CA LEU A 614 -3.08 16.45 13.64
C LEU A 614 -3.30 17.56 14.67
N LEU A 615 -3.17 18.83 14.28
CA LEU A 615 -3.44 19.97 15.15
C LEU A 615 -4.92 20.02 15.57
N ASN A 616 -5.86 19.74 14.65
CA ASN A 616 -7.29 19.70 14.97
C ASN A 616 -7.60 18.60 15.99
N ASN A 617 -7.05 17.39 15.78
CA ASN A 617 -7.21 16.30 16.71
C ASN A 617 -6.68 16.66 18.12
N LEU A 618 -5.51 17.28 18.23
CA LEU A 618 -4.89 17.71 19.49
C LEU A 618 -5.65 18.84 20.20
N THR A 619 -6.23 19.75 19.44
CA THR A 619 -6.89 20.95 19.99
C THR A 619 -8.39 20.81 20.14
N GLY A 620 -9.00 19.77 19.56
CA GLY A 620 -10.45 19.57 19.50
C GLY A 620 -11.15 20.49 18.48
N ALA A 621 -10.40 21.08 17.53
CA ALA A 621 -10.96 21.86 16.44
C ALA A 621 -11.56 20.92 15.37
N ALA A 622 -12.59 21.40 14.66
CA ALA A 622 -13.20 20.64 13.56
C ALA A 622 -12.25 20.56 12.36
N ASP A 623 -12.24 19.41 11.66
CA ASP A 623 -11.53 19.26 10.41
C ASP A 623 -12.16 20.12 9.30
N ALA A 624 -11.31 20.75 8.49
CA ALA A 624 -11.74 21.36 7.26
C ALA A 624 -12.19 20.28 6.25
N PRO A 625 -13.15 20.59 5.34
CA PRO A 625 -13.52 19.67 4.27
C PRO A 625 -12.28 19.24 3.47
N ASP A 626 -12.18 17.96 3.12
CA ASP A 626 -11.07 17.47 2.30
C ASP A 626 -11.02 18.17 0.95
N ALA A 627 -9.81 18.49 0.47
CA ALA A 627 -9.62 19.09 -0.85
C ALA A 627 -10.17 18.19 -1.98
N ASP A 628 -10.25 16.87 -1.75
CA ASP A 628 -10.86 15.91 -2.66
C ASP A 628 -12.40 15.92 -2.63
N GLU A 629 -13.01 16.49 -1.60
CA GLU A 629 -14.46 16.67 -1.45
C GLU A 629 -14.95 18.04 -1.93
N ALA A 630 -14.03 18.96 -2.23
CA ALA A 630 -14.39 20.29 -2.72
C ALA A 630 -15.15 20.19 -4.06
N PRO A 631 -16.29 20.91 -4.23
CA PRO A 631 -17.06 20.90 -5.47
C PRO A 631 -16.16 21.23 -6.68
N ALA A 632 -16.42 20.59 -7.81
CA ALA A 632 -15.63 20.73 -9.05
C ALA A 632 -15.41 22.20 -9.49
N LYS A 633 -16.26 23.14 -9.08
CA LYS A 633 -16.11 24.59 -9.30
C LYS A 633 -14.98 25.22 -8.50
N ALA A 634 -14.66 24.72 -7.30
CA ALA A 634 -13.53 25.21 -6.48
C ALA A 634 -12.18 24.70 -7.01
N ARG A 635 -12.15 23.49 -7.59
CA ARG A 635 -10.94 22.93 -8.24
C ARG A 635 -10.49 23.71 -9.47
N ARG A 636 -11.43 24.32 -10.24
CA ARG A 636 -11.11 25.14 -11.42
C ARG A 636 -10.49 26.49 -11.05
N LYS A 637 -10.88 27.11 -9.92
CA LYS A 637 -10.31 28.41 -9.51
C LYS A 637 -8.87 28.33 -9.00
N LYS A 638 -8.43 27.17 -8.43
CA LYS A 638 -7.03 26.98 -8.01
C LYS A 638 -6.08 26.63 -9.17
N LYS A 639 -6.60 26.14 -10.31
CA LYS A 639 -5.79 25.83 -11.51
C LYS A 639 -5.66 27.01 -12.50
N SER A 640 -6.43 28.08 -12.33
CA SER A 640 -6.37 29.27 -13.19
C SER A 640 -5.69 30.47 -12.52
N GLY A 641 -4.96 30.25 -11.45
CA GLY A 641 -4.20 31.27 -10.72
C GLY A 641 -2.67 31.04 -10.77
N GLU A 642 -2.18 30.29 -11.79
CA GLU A 642 -0.77 30.22 -12.20
C GLU A 642 -0.63 30.75 -13.62
#